data_09ddab027752ed004f8eb37aae36c0b6
#
_entry.id   09ddab027752ed004f8eb37aae36c0b6
#
_cell.length_a   1.000
_cell.length_b   1.000
_cell.length_c   1.000
_cell.angle_alpha   90.00
_cell.angle_beta   90.00
_cell.angle_gamma   90.00
#
_symmetry.space_group_name_H-M   'P 1'
#
loop_
_entity.id
_entity.type
_entity.pdbx_description
1 polymer ?
#
loop_
_entity_poly.entity_id
_entity_poly.type
_entity_poly.pdbx_seq_one_letter_code
_entity_poly.pdbx_strand_id
1 'polypeptide(L)'
;MRRVVLVVVVALATALHAVAWFLTKEKVSPPNTGGHIASVSFSPINPNRNGEVDGTTAAQIRSDLAVIAPHTRAVRTYSSTNGMELVPDIASEFGLHVTLGIWLNEWEEQNDKEIESAIALAKRYRNIDSIIVGNETQFRNEALHKGDTVQDLIAKIQRVKREVSVPVTTAEVVNIWLQHPELVSAVDYIAVHILPYWEGVPGSAAVDHAIGVYERLRQAYPGKRIVIAEFGWPSAGLNRKDAVPSPLTQAQVIRDFVTRADAVGIDYSIVEAFDQPWKTFEGSVGPYWGMYDANRHAKFAFDGAVERPNWQLKAVAAVIFGLLLSLPIFVVARATPAQAGVLALTAHGIGAWSSSVIDYWVTHYFVFGAQVAMMVGAALLVPLILIMKQRIEEVAAIVFGSKPGRLLAPGAAQVGALASAPFVSIHIPACREPPEMLRQTLDSVAKLDWPRLECIVVVNNTPDATLWRPVEEHCQVLGDRFKFIYAERLEGFKAGALRLALEQAAPEAEIIGVLDADYAVHPDWLKDLVPAFADPAVGLVQAPQDHRDGGKSILHGVMNREYMGFFDIGMVQRNEVNAIITHGTMCLIRRSALLDAGSWSSDTIVEDADLGLTLLKRGWRAHYTRHRYGFGLLPNDFAAYKRQRQRWAYGGVQLIKKHWRDFIPGRSDLTPKQRTEFLFGWLTWLGAESLGIVLAILNLIWMPLVAFFGIAVPEAVLTLPVLATFAVMLVHFMVLYRTRVQAPIFASLGAALSAMALQLTVGKAVAQGVIRDKLPFLRTAKGGAGRGLETFPAFWEGLLGGLLLLGSATLYFTNDQQVHEVSIFSAVMLVQSLPFLAAVLMAAFERSPLNEFATWRRLAALFTFEPRGPQPTPGPPASGGIGIVP
;
A
#
# COMPACT_ATOMS: atom_id res chain seq x y z
N MET A 1 17.72 29.33 -18.27
CA MET A 1 16.26 29.42 -18.44
C MET A 1 15.52 28.21 -17.88
N ARG A 2 15.78 26.96 -18.31
CA ARG A 2 15.04 25.76 -17.86
C ARG A 2 15.10 25.50 -16.34
N ARG A 3 16.29 25.53 -15.72
CA ARG A 3 16.44 25.34 -14.25
C ARG A 3 15.63 26.37 -13.46
N VAL A 4 15.57 27.60 -13.94
CA VAL A 4 14.75 28.67 -13.32
C VAL A 4 13.27 28.30 -13.37
N VAL A 5 12.77 27.80 -14.51
CA VAL A 5 11.38 27.36 -14.64
C VAL A 5 11.07 26.22 -13.67
N LEU A 6 11.96 25.23 -13.54
CA LEU A 6 11.76 24.12 -12.58
C LEU A 6 11.76 24.62 -11.12
N VAL A 7 12.65 25.56 -10.78
CA VAL A 7 12.65 26.21 -9.45
C VAL A 7 11.32 26.90 -9.19
N VAL A 8 10.82 27.68 -10.17
CA VAL A 8 9.52 28.36 -10.05
C VAL A 8 8.38 27.37 -9.84
N VAL A 9 8.35 26.26 -10.59
CA VAL A 9 7.31 25.24 -10.45
C VAL A 9 7.34 24.57 -9.09
N VAL A 10 8.53 24.19 -8.59
CA VAL A 10 8.67 23.62 -7.24
C VAL A 10 8.28 24.65 -6.18
N ALA A 11 8.70 25.92 -6.31
CA ALA A 11 8.31 26.97 -5.39
C ALA A 11 6.79 27.22 -5.37
N LEU A 12 6.12 27.17 -6.54
CA LEU A 12 4.66 27.29 -6.64
C LEU A 12 3.95 26.10 -5.97
N ALA A 13 4.42 24.87 -6.18
CA ALA A 13 3.88 23.69 -5.51
C ALA A 13 4.06 23.77 -3.98
N THR A 14 5.24 24.25 -3.54
CA THR A 14 5.53 24.48 -2.11
C THR A 14 4.60 25.55 -1.52
N ALA A 15 4.43 26.68 -2.22
CA ALA A 15 3.53 27.73 -1.79
C ALA A 15 2.07 27.25 -1.74
N LEU A 16 1.62 26.53 -2.75
CA LEU A 16 0.28 25.92 -2.77
C LEU A 16 0.06 24.99 -1.59
N HIS A 17 1.05 24.14 -1.26
CA HIS A 17 1.00 23.23 -0.11
C HIS A 17 0.92 24.02 1.21
N ALA A 18 1.74 25.05 1.39
CA ALA A 18 1.69 25.90 2.59
C ALA A 18 0.34 26.64 2.73
N VAL A 19 -0.18 27.16 1.61
CA VAL A 19 -1.51 27.80 1.57
C VAL A 19 -2.61 26.79 1.89
N ALA A 20 -2.53 25.55 1.35
CA ALA A 20 -3.50 24.51 1.65
C ALA A 20 -3.54 24.20 3.15
N TRP A 21 -2.40 24.06 3.83
CA TRP A 21 -2.35 23.88 5.28
C TRP A 21 -3.00 25.04 6.03
N PHE A 22 -2.76 26.29 5.60
CA PHE A 22 -3.35 27.47 6.22
C PHE A 22 -4.88 27.54 6.04
N LEU A 23 -5.37 27.20 4.84
CA LEU A 23 -6.81 27.25 4.52
C LEU A 23 -7.60 26.08 5.11
N THR A 24 -6.95 24.91 5.27
CA THR A 24 -7.63 23.70 5.78
C THR A 24 -7.38 23.47 7.29
N LYS A 25 -6.72 24.41 7.98
CA LYS A 25 -6.57 24.32 9.42
C LYS A 25 -7.93 24.28 10.11
N GLU A 26 -8.10 23.30 10.97
CA GLU A 26 -9.31 23.15 11.75
C GLU A 26 -9.33 24.16 12.90
N LYS A 27 -10.45 24.84 13.07
CA LYS A 27 -10.68 25.84 14.12
C LYS A 27 -12.10 25.77 14.61
N VAL A 28 -12.31 25.83 15.92
CA VAL A 28 -13.60 25.94 16.57
C VAL A 28 -13.65 27.15 17.48
N SER A 29 -14.84 27.67 17.73
CA SER A 29 -15.04 28.84 18.60
C SER A 29 -16.10 28.51 19.67
N PRO A 30 -15.79 27.60 20.61
CA PRO A 30 -16.72 27.27 21.68
C PRO A 30 -16.92 28.45 22.64
N PRO A 31 -17.95 28.47 23.47
CA PRO A 31 -18.18 29.50 24.45
C PRO A 31 -16.98 29.71 25.37
N ASN A 32 -16.79 30.94 25.90
CA ASN A 32 -15.74 31.20 26.89
C ASN A 32 -16.20 30.74 28.27
N THR A 33 -15.32 30.07 29.00
CA THR A 33 -15.60 29.62 30.38
C THR A 33 -15.21 30.64 31.46
N GLY A 34 -14.60 31.76 31.06
CA GLY A 34 -14.02 32.69 31.99
C GLY A 34 -12.84 32.13 32.79
N GLY A 35 -12.28 31.03 32.27
CA GLY A 35 -11.11 30.36 32.86
C GLY A 35 -11.42 29.52 34.10
N HIS A 36 -12.70 29.33 34.49
CA HIS A 36 -13.08 28.62 35.72
C HIS A 36 -13.97 27.40 35.43
N ILE A 37 -13.66 26.29 36.10
CA ILE A 37 -14.36 25.02 36.08
C ILE A 37 -14.74 24.73 37.55
N ALA A 38 -15.98 24.25 37.80
CA ALA A 38 -16.46 24.00 39.18
C ALA A 38 -15.61 22.94 39.87
N SER A 39 -15.42 21.80 39.25
CA SER A 39 -14.59 20.71 39.76
C SER A 39 -13.99 19.86 38.63
N VAL A 40 -12.86 19.23 38.89
CA VAL A 40 -12.15 18.35 37.94
C VAL A 40 -11.70 17.08 38.66
N SER A 41 -11.87 15.94 38.00
CA SER A 41 -11.37 14.66 38.50
C SER A 41 -9.85 14.65 38.48
N PHE A 42 -9.23 14.31 39.59
CA PHE A 42 -7.79 14.41 39.79
C PHE A 42 -7.21 13.06 40.22
N SER A 43 -6.31 12.55 39.40
CA SER A 43 -5.52 11.36 39.68
C SER A 43 -4.07 11.67 39.33
N PRO A 44 -3.20 11.92 40.29
CA PRO A 44 -1.80 12.24 40.05
C PRO A 44 -0.92 11.01 39.73
N ILE A 45 -1.53 9.84 39.55
CA ILE A 45 -0.84 8.60 39.27
C ILE A 45 -0.08 8.74 37.94
N ASN A 46 1.23 8.66 38.01
CA ASN A 46 2.10 8.61 36.84
C ASN A 46 2.95 7.35 36.95
N PRO A 47 2.53 6.20 36.37
CA PRO A 47 3.33 5.00 36.40
C PRO A 47 4.67 5.30 35.73
N ASN A 48 5.75 4.91 36.40
CA ASN A 48 7.08 4.98 35.81
C ASN A 48 7.12 4.17 34.50
N ARG A 49 8.19 4.33 33.71
CA ARG A 49 8.35 3.65 32.42
C ARG A 49 8.24 2.13 32.47
N ASN A 50 8.30 1.51 33.66
CA ASN A 50 8.23 0.07 33.89
C ASN A 50 6.82 -0.41 34.26
N GLY A 51 5.81 0.48 34.32
CA GLY A 51 4.43 0.12 34.68
C GLY A 51 4.21 -0.09 36.19
N GLU A 52 5.23 0.12 37.02
CA GLU A 52 5.08 0.12 38.48
C GLU A 52 4.51 1.46 38.95
N VAL A 53 3.43 1.42 39.71
CA VAL A 53 2.83 2.59 40.35
C VAL A 53 3.65 2.86 41.60
N ASP A 54 4.70 3.66 41.49
CA ASP A 54 5.34 4.25 42.67
C ASP A 54 4.30 5.17 43.34
N GLY A 55 4.15 5.05 44.67
CA GLY A 55 3.22 5.86 45.44
C GLY A 55 3.38 7.34 45.10
N THR A 56 2.25 8.00 44.89
CA THR A 56 2.22 9.42 44.54
C THR A 56 2.88 10.27 45.62
N THR A 57 3.84 11.10 45.32
CA THR A 57 4.57 11.92 46.26
C THR A 57 3.90 13.27 46.47
N ALA A 58 4.04 13.85 47.67
CA ALA A 58 3.56 15.22 47.98
C ALA A 58 4.10 16.26 46.97
N ALA A 59 5.35 16.12 46.50
CA ALA A 59 5.95 17.04 45.54
C ALA A 59 5.23 16.99 44.19
N GLN A 60 4.88 15.78 43.72
CA GLN A 60 4.15 15.59 42.48
C GLN A 60 2.72 16.14 42.57
N ILE A 61 1.98 15.82 43.65
CA ILE A 61 0.64 16.37 43.88
C ILE A 61 0.67 17.90 43.89
N ARG A 62 1.63 18.50 44.58
CA ARG A 62 1.78 19.98 44.63
C ARG A 62 2.07 20.56 43.25
N SER A 63 2.96 19.95 42.49
CA SER A 63 3.24 20.37 41.11
C SER A 63 1.99 20.27 40.21
N ASP A 64 1.25 19.17 40.31
CA ASP A 64 0.04 18.91 39.50
C ASP A 64 -1.10 19.86 39.88
N LEU A 65 -1.34 20.07 41.21
CA LEU A 65 -2.35 20.99 41.66
C LEU A 65 -2.02 22.45 41.27
N ALA A 66 -0.75 22.85 41.28
CA ALA A 66 -0.34 24.17 40.87
C ALA A 66 -0.72 24.48 39.40
N VAL A 67 -0.79 23.46 38.53
CA VAL A 67 -1.20 23.60 37.11
C VAL A 67 -2.70 23.86 37.00
N ILE A 68 -3.53 23.16 37.77
CA ILE A 68 -4.99 23.23 37.65
C ILE A 68 -5.67 24.24 38.58
N ALA A 69 -5.05 24.59 39.69
CA ALA A 69 -5.62 25.53 40.67
C ALA A 69 -6.06 26.88 40.09
N PRO A 70 -5.36 27.47 39.08
CA PRO A 70 -5.86 28.70 38.45
C PRO A 70 -7.18 28.54 37.71
N HIS A 71 -7.57 27.31 37.36
CA HIS A 71 -8.70 27.00 36.48
C HIS A 71 -9.82 26.19 37.12
N THR A 72 -9.70 25.76 38.38
CA THR A 72 -10.76 25.01 39.08
C THR A 72 -10.90 25.43 40.51
N ARG A 73 -12.11 25.23 41.10
CA ARG A 73 -12.40 25.52 42.50
C ARG A 73 -12.28 24.29 43.37
N ALA A 74 -12.44 23.11 42.79
CA ALA A 74 -12.43 21.86 43.50
C ALA A 74 -11.79 20.73 42.67
N VAL A 75 -11.34 19.71 43.39
CA VAL A 75 -10.87 18.45 42.78
C VAL A 75 -11.67 17.27 43.36
N ARG A 76 -11.93 16.30 42.51
CA ARG A 76 -12.51 15.02 42.90
C ARG A 76 -11.45 13.93 42.83
N THR A 77 -11.24 13.18 43.93
CA THR A 77 -10.37 12.00 43.95
C THR A 77 -11.17 10.71 43.83
N TYR A 78 -10.49 9.59 43.54
CA TYR A 78 -11.11 8.26 43.40
C TYR A 78 -10.76 7.34 44.57
N SER A 79 -9.72 7.65 45.34
CA SER A 79 -9.20 6.87 46.49
C SER A 79 -8.76 7.79 47.61
N SER A 80 -8.64 7.27 48.80
CA SER A 80 -8.16 7.94 50.00
C SER A 80 -6.88 7.31 50.58
N THR A 81 -6.25 6.38 49.81
CA THR A 81 -5.02 5.65 50.18
C THR A 81 -3.97 5.78 49.08
N ASN A 82 -2.81 5.11 49.23
CA ASN A 82 -1.74 5.04 48.22
C ASN A 82 -1.22 6.41 47.75
N GLY A 83 -1.06 7.37 48.69
CA GLY A 83 -0.60 8.72 48.42
C GLY A 83 -1.73 9.73 48.17
N MET A 84 -2.96 9.26 47.91
CA MET A 84 -4.12 10.16 47.73
C MET A 84 -4.57 10.80 49.02
N GLU A 85 -4.22 10.26 50.18
CA GLU A 85 -4.43 10.83 51.52
C GLU A 85 -3.71 12.18 51.70
N LEU A 86 -2.71 12.49 50.89
CA LEU A 86 -1.99 13.76 50.88
C LEU A 86 -2.73 14.87 50.12
N VAL A 87 -3.70 14.53 49.29
CA VAL A 87 -4.38 15.50 48.40
C VAL A 87 -5.15 16.57 49.20
N PRO A 88 -5.95 16.26 50.25
CA PRO A 88 -6.68 17.28 50.96
C PRO A 88 -5.77 18.33 51.60
N ASP A 89 -4.65 17.92 52.21
CA ASP A 89 -3.67 18.82 52.81
C ASP A 89 -3.08 19.79 51.78
N ILE A 90 -2.55 19.23 50.70
CA ILE A 90 -1.87 20.02 49.64
C ILE A 90 -2.89 20.88 48.87
N ALA A 91 -4.11 20.38 48.61
CA ALA A 91 -5.18 21.14 47.97
C ALA A 91 -5.56 22.40 48.81
N SER A 92 -5.46 22.31 50.14
CA SER A 92 -5.71 23.47 51.02
C SER A 92 -4.69 24.59 50.84
N GLU A 93 -3.44 24.26 50.45
CA GLU A 93 -2.40 25.27 50.14
C GLU A 93 -2.79 26.17 48.95
N PHE A 94 -3.61 25.64 48.05
CA PHE A 94 -4.11 26.33 46.84
C PHE A 94 -5.57 26.84 47.00
N GLY A 95 -6.18 26.69 48.16
CA GLY A 95 -7.57 27.07 48.37
C GLY A 95 -8.59 26.20 47.64
N LEU A 96 -8.19 24.98 47.26
CA LEU A 96 -9.06 24.04 46.57
C LEU A 96 -9.90 23.20 47.55
N HIS A 97 -11.16 22.99 47.20
CA HIS A 97 -12.06 22.04 47.83
C HIS A 97 -11.87 20.63 47.30
N VAL A 98 -12.20 19.60 48.07
CA VAL A 98 -12.00 18.20 47.71
C VAL A 98 -13.29 17.40 47.85
N THR A 99 -13.75 16.74 46.79
CA THR A 99 -14.67 15.61 46.83
C THR A 99 -13.84 14.35 46.97
N LEU A 100 -13.83 13.73 48.14
CA LEU A 100 -12.97 12.59 48.44
C LEU A 100 -13.59 11.27 47.98
N GLY A 101 -12.88 10.50 47.18
CA GLY A 101 -13.30 9.16 46.75
C GLY A 101 -12.82 8.07 47.68
N ILE A 102 -13.63 7.02 47.82
CA ILE A 102 -13.30 5.72 48.41
C ILE A 102 -13.36 4.68 47.28
N TRP A 103 -12.24 4.06 46.94
CA TRP A 103 -12.23 3.03 45.95
C TRP A 103 -12.63 1.68 46.50
N LEU A 104 -13.74 1.12 46.06
CA LEU A 104 -14.20 -0.22 46.45
C LEU A 104 -13.82 -1.25 45.38
N ASN A 105 -13.29 -2.38 45.83
CA ASN A 105 -12.91 -3.54 45.01
C ASN A 105 -13.37 -4.86 45.68
N GLU A 106 -12.93 -6.01 45.14
CA GLU A 106 -13.29 -7.34 45.67
C GLU A 106 -12.61 -7.72 47.00
N TRP A 107 -11.65 -6.89 47.49
CA TRP A 107 -10.90 -7.17 48.73
C TRP A 107 -11.37 -6.30 49.89
N GLU A 108 -12.15 -6.88 50.79
CA GLU A 108 -12.75 -6.16 51.93
C GLU A 108 -11.72 -5.49 52.86
N GLU A 109 -10.54 -6.09 53.06
CA GLU A 109 -9.49 -5.47 53.85
C GLU A 109 -8.98 -4.15 53.25
N GLN A 110 -8.93 -4.06 51.92
CA GLN A 110 -8.57 -2.83 51.25
C GLN A 110 -9.71 -1.82 51.28
N ASN A 111 -10.95 -2.29 51.12
CA ASN A 111 -12.13 -1.45 51.24
C ASN A 111 -12.21 -0.82 52.64
N ASP A 112 -11.93 -1.60 53.71
CA ASP A 112 -11.90 -1.10 55.09
C ASP A 112 -10.82 -0.02 55.29
N LYS A 113 -9.60 -0.24 54.78
CA LYS A 113 -8.51 0.76 54.81
C LYS A 113 -8.90 2.09 54.12
N GLU A 114 -9.53 1.97 52.95
CA GLU A 114 -10.05 3.13 52.20
C GLU A 114 -11.10 3.90 53.02
N ILE A 115 -12.06 3.18 53.62
CA ILE A 115 -13.13 3.78 54.44
C ILE A 115 -12.54 4.47 55.67
N GLU A 116 -11.67 3.80 56.43
CA GLU A 116 -11.02 4.35 57.62
C GLU A 116 -10.18 5.58 57.32
N SER A 117 -9.38 5.54 56.24
CA SER A 117 -8.61 6.68 55.78
C SER A 117 -9.51 7.86 55.43
N ALA A 118 -10.56 7.66 54.65
CA ALA A 118 -11.47 8.72 54.24
C ALA A 118 -12.18 9.37 55.44
N ILE A 119 -12.66 8.57 56.45
CA ILE A 119 -13.24 9.07 57.68
C ILE A 119 -12.22 9.93 58.45
N ALA A 120 -10.99 9.46 58.61
CA ALA A 120 -9.95 10.19 59.32
C ALA A 120 -9.61 11.52 58.64
N LEU A 121 -9.50 11.53 57.30
CA LEU A 121 -9.25 12.71 56.51
C LEU A 121 -10.39 13.74 56.61
N ALA A 122 -11.65 13.31 56.50
CA ALA A 122 -12.80 14.21 56.61
C ALA A 122 -12.96 14.85 58.00
N LYS A 123 -12.55 14.15 59.06
CA LYS A 123 -12.47 14.74 60.42
C LYS A 123 -11.34 15.75 60.59
N ARG A 124 -10.26 15.60 59.79
CA ARG A 124 -9.06 16.41 59.93
C ARG A 124 -9.07 17.67 59.04
N TYR A 125 -9.56 17.57 57.80
CA TYR A 125 -9.44 18.62 56.80
C TYR A 125 -10.79 19.26 56.48
N ARG A 126 -10.93 20.56 56.67
CA ARG A 126 -12.18 21.31 56.45
C ARG A 126 -12.50 21.62 55.00
N ASN A 127 -11.53 21.43 54.09
CA ASN A 127 -11.71 21.62 52.67
C ASN A 127 -12.27 20.36 51.97
N ILE A 128 -12.60 19.28 52.69
CA ILE A 128 -13.34 18.15 52.16
C ILE A 128 -14.84 18.50 52.27
N ASP A 129 -15.48 18.67 51.08
CA ASP A 129 -16.89 19.06 50.97
C ASP A 129 -17.84 17.86 50.95
N SER A 130 -17.40 16.71 50.47
CA SER A 130 -18.20 15.50 50.38
C SER A 130 -17.34 14.25 50.19
N ILE A 131 -17.97 13.07 50.45
CA ILE A 131 -17.34 11.76 50.22
C ILE A 131 -18.17 10.95 49.22
N ILE A 132 -17.48 10.31 48.26
CA ILE A 132 -18.07 9.37 47.32
C ILE A 132 -17.59 7.95 47.68
N VAL A 133 -18.49 7.09 48.14
CA VAL A 133 -18.23 5.69 48.53
C VAL A 133 -18.46 4.78 47.31
N GLY A 134 -17.39 4.34 46.67
CA GLY A 134 -17.45 3.56 45.45
C GLY A 134 -17.64 4.38 44.18
N ASN A 135 -17.02 3.92 43.11
CA ASN A 135 -17.07 4.50 41.79
C ASN A 135 -17.54 3.46 40.77
N GLU A 136 -18.78 3.62 40.26
CA GLU A 136 -19.42 2.65 39.34
C GLU A 136 -19.40 1.22 39.92
N THR A 137 -19.54 1.10 41.21
CA THR A 137 -19.42 -0.19 41.92
C THR A 137 -20.49 -1.16 41.44
N GLN A 138 -21.76 -0.73 41.37
CA GLN A 138 -22.85 -1.59 40.91
C GLN A 138 -22.77 -1.82 39.39
N PHE A 139 -22.46 -0.82 38.60
CA PHE A 139 -22.27 -0.98 37.17
C PHE A 139 -21.14 -1.99 36.82
N ARG A 140 -20.02 -1.96 37.52
CA ARG A 140 -18.92 -2.93 37.37
C ARG A 140 -19.31 -4.33 37.83
N ASN A 141 -20.08 -4.43 38.92
CA ASN A 141 -20.54 -5.70 39.48
C ASN A 141 -21.53 -6.41 38.54
N GLU A 142 -22.46 -5.66 37.93
CA GLU A 142 -23.38 -6.22 36.92
C GLU A 142 -22.60 -6.76 35.72
N ALA A 143 -21.56 -6.05 35.25
CA ALA A 143 -20.75 -6.45 34.13
C ALA A 143 -19.84 -7.66 34.41
N LEU A 144 -19.31 -7.77 35.65
CA LEU A 144 -18.33 -8.79 36.01
C LEU A 144 -18.93 -9.97 36.81
N HIS A 145 -20.21 -9.84 37.27
CA HIS A 145 -20.89 -10.78 38.19
C HIS A 145 -20.07 -11.05 39.46
N LYS A 146 -19.38 -10.03 39.97
CA LYS A 146 -18.51 -10.07 41.15
C LYS A 146 -18.58 -8.75 41.93
N GLY A 147 -18.45 -8.81 43.24
CA GLY A 147 -18.31 -7.65 44.13
C GLY A 147 -19.53 -7.42 45.03
N ASP A 148 -19.64 -6.22 45.59
CA ASP A 148 -20.65 -5.80 46.55
C ASP A 148 -22.07 -5.85 45.97
N THR A 149 -23.00 -6.39 46.69
CA THR A 149 -24.41 -6.18 46.37
C THR A 149 -24.83 -4.74 46.67
N VAL A 150 -25.99 -4.31 46.17
CA VAL A 150 -26.53 -2.98 46.48
C VAL A 150 -26.67 -2.77 48.00
N GLN A 151 -27.03 -3.83 48.74
CA GLN A 151 -27.15 -3.77 50.20
C GLN A 151 -25.79 -3.63 50.89
N ASP A 152 -24.75 -4.30 50.41
CA ASP A 152 -23.39 -4.14 50.95
C ASP A 152 -22.87 -2.72 50.73
N LEU A 153 -23.09 -2.16 49.53
CA LEU A 153 -22.78 -0.77 49.25
C LEU A 153 -23.51 0.20 50.13
N ILE A 154 -24.82 0.00 50.34
CA ILE A 154 -25.63 0.79 51.27
C ILE A 154 -25.07 0.71 52.69
N ALA A 155 -24.68 -0.48 53.17
CA ALA A 155 -24.10 -0.67 54.50
C ALA A 155 -22.77 0.13 54.65
N LYS A 156 -21.90 0.11 53.62
CA LYS A 156 -20.65 0.89 53.60
C LYS A 156 -20.92 2.40 53.58
N ILE A 157 -21.88 2.86 52.79
CA ILE A 157 -22.33 4.29 52.79
C ILE A 157 -22.81 4.70 54.18
N GLN A 158 -23.66 3.92 54.81
CA GLN A 158 -24.19 4.20 56.14
C GLN A 158 -23.10 4.18 57.22
N ARG A 159 -22.08 3.31 57.12
CA ARG A 159 -20.91 3.29 57.99
C ARG A 159 -20.18 4.64 57.95
N VAL A 160 -19.89 5.15 56.74
CA VAL A 160 -19.22 6.44 56.57
C VAL A 160 -20.10 7.58 57.10
N LYS A 161 -21.40 7.60 56.76
CA LYS A 161 -22.33 8.67 57.17
C LYS A 161 -22.46 8.82 58.69
N ARG A 162 -22.32 7.72 59.47
CA ARG A 162 -22.35 7.80 60.94
C ARG A 162 -21.15 8.48 61.56
N GLU A 163 -20.01 8.53 60.83
CA GLU A 163 -18.73 8.95 61.36
C GLU A 163 -18.32 10.37 60.92
N VAL A 164 -18.95 10.92 59.85
CA VAL A 164 -18.58 12.19 59.25
C VAL A 164 -19.75 13.18 59.23
N SER A 165 -19.46 14.47 59.15
CA SER A 165 -20.48 15.55 59.07
C SER A 165 -20.71 16.05 57.66
N VAL A 166 -19.85 15.67 56.70
CA VAL A 166 -19.96 16.06 55.31
C VAL A 166 -20.93 15.13 54.53
N PRO A 167 -21.57 15.59 53.47
CA PRO A 167 -22.46 14.78 52.63
C PRO A 167 -21.75 13.55 52.08
N VAL A 168 -22.46 12.41 52.06
CA VAL A 168 -21.94 11.12 51.56
C VAL A 168 -22.86 10.59 50.48
N THR A 169 -22.25 10.10 49.38
CA THR A 169 -22.92 9.48 48.24
C THR A 169 -22.11 8.31 47.67
N THR A 170 -22.62 7.68 46.65
CA THR A 170 -21.86 6.85 45.69
C THR A 170 -21.95 7.45 44.28
N ALA A 171 -21.07 7.08 43.37
CA ALA A 171 -21.13 7.57 42.00
C ALA A 171 -21.41 6.41 41.04
N GLU A 172 -22.50 6.53 40.27
CA GLU A 172 -22.97 5.48 39.35
C GLU A 172 -23.52 6.08 38.06
N VAL A 173 -23.63 5.22 37.00
CA VAL A 173 -24.31 5.58 35.76
C VAL A 173 -25.83 5.72 35.95
N VAL A 174 -26.49 6.44 35.01
CA VAL A 174 -27.91 6.77 35.15
C VAL A 174 -28.83 5.56 35.31
N ASN A 175 -28.55 4.44 34.65
CA ASN A 175 -29.37 3.25 34.72
C ASN A 175 -29.39 2.65 36.12
N ILE A 176 -28.26 2.59 36.81
CA ILE A 176 -28.16 2.11 38.20
C ILE A 176 -29.00 2.96 39.11
N TRP A 177 -28.95 4.30 39.01
CA TRP A 177 -29.79 5.18 39.83
C TRP A 177 -31.29 4.97 39.59
N LEU A 178 -31.74 4.68 38.38
CA LEU A 178 -33.15 4.44 38.06
C LEU A 178 -33.61 3.04 38.45
N GLN A 179 -32.73 2.05 38.46
CA GLN A 179 -33.06 0.64 38.84
C GLN A 179 -33.06 0.41 40.35
N HIS A 180 -32.28 1.23 41.10
CA HIS A 180 -32.08 1.04 42.53
C HIS A 180 -32.52 2.26 43.38
N PRO A 181 -33.84 2.53 43.53
CA PRO A 181 -34.35 3.66 44.32
C PRO A 181 -33.96 3.57 45.79
N GLU A 182 -33.68 2.37 46.32
CA GLU A 182 -33.16 2.16 47.69
C GLU A 182 -31.79 2.83 47.88
N LEU A 183 -30.94 2.86 46.83
CA LEU A 183 -29.66 3.53 46.86
C LEU A 183 -29.83 5.06 46.95
N VAL A 184 -30.85 5.62 46.27
CA VAL A 184 -31.18 7.06 46.33
C VAL A 184 -31.58 7.48 47.72
N SER A 185 -32.25 6.55 48.47
CA SER A 185 -32.66 6.78 49.87
C SER A 185 -31.47 6.75 50.83
N ALA A 186 -30.43 5.99 50.52
CA ALA A 186 -29.26 5.81 51.38
C ALA A 186 -28.25 6.98 51.29
N VAL A 187 -28.19 7.70 50.18
CA VAL A 187 -27.22 8.79 49.94
C VAL A 187 -27.78 10.16 50.28
N ASP A 188 -26.91 11.16 50.45
CA ASP A 188 -27.33 12.56 50.68
C ASP A 188 -27.66 13.28 49.38
N TYR A 189 -26.96 12.93 48.27
CA TYR A 189 -27.21 13.43 46.95
C TYR A 189 -26.92 12.35 45.89
N ILE A 190 -27.44 12.50 44.69
CA ILE A 190 -27.15 11.63 43.54
C ILE A 190 -25.89 12.11 42.85
N ALA A 191 -24.83 11.29 42.74
CA ALA A 191 -23.67 11.52 41.94
C ALA A 191 -23.73 10.66 40.65
N VAL A 192 -24.04 11.27 39.50
CA VAL A 192 -24.26 10.54 38.25
C VAL A 192 -23.09 10.74 37.28
N HIS A 193 -22.70 9.67 36.61
CA HIS A 193 -21.76 9.72 35.46
C HIS A 193 -22.53 9.83 34.14
N ILE A 194 -22.18 10.80 33.34
CA ILE A 194 -22.77 11.04 32.00
C ILE A 194 -21.64 11.25 31.01
N LEU A 195 -21.34 10.19 30.26
CA LEU A 195 -20.23 10.15 29.34
C LEU A 195 -20.75 9.82 27.93
N PRO A 196 -21.20 10.83 27.14
CA PRO A 196 -21.91 10.64 25.88
C PRO A 196 -21.07 9.88 24.81
N TYR A 197 -19.75 9.92 24.92
CA TYR A 197 -18.86 9.16 24.02
C TYR A 197 -19.16 7.65 24.07
N TRP A 198 -19.33 7.08 25.28
CA TRP A 198 -19.59 5.65 25.44
C TRP A 198 -20.95 5.20 24.87
N GLU A 199 -21.89 6.13 24.78
CA GLU A 199 -23.20 5.90 24.16
C GLU A 199 -23.20 6.11 22.64
N GLY A 200 -22.08 6.60 22.07
CA GLY A 200 -21.94 6.88 20.63
C GLY A 200 -22.64 8.16 20.17
N VAL A 201 -22.91 9.09 21.09
CA VAL A 201 -23.55 10.36 20.82
C VAL A 201 -22.54 11.30 20.13
N PRO A 202 -22.87 11.95 18.98
CA PRO A 202 -21.96 12.89 18.34
C PRO A 202 -21.62 14.07 19.25
N GLY A 203 -20.39 14.60 19.14
CA GLY A 203 -19.92 15.73 19.98
C GLY A 203 -20.84 16.96 19.92
N SER A 204 -21.50 17.20 18.78
CA SER A 204 -22.46 18.30 18.61
C SER A 204 -23.74 18.14 19.43
N ALA A 205 -24.10 16.93 19.85
CA ALA A 205 -25.30 16.63 20.65
C ALA A 205 -24.96 16.20 22.09
N ALA A 206 -23.66 16.10 22.44
CA ALA A 206 -23.20 15.55 23.70
C ALA A 206 -23.70 16.33 24.92
N VAL A 207 -23.72 17.65 24.82
CA VAL A 207 -24.18 18.53 25.92
C VAL A 207 -25.70 18.49 26.09
N ASP A 208 -26.47 18.51 25.00
CA ASP A 208 -27.93 18.35 25.06
C ASP A 208 -28.32 17.00 25.65
N HIS A 209 -27.61 15.95 25.24
CA HIS A 209 -27.79 14.62 25.83
C HIS A 209 -27.55 14.62 27.33
N ALA A 210 -26.44 15.17 27.81
CA ALA A 210 -26.08 15.22 29.20
C ALA A 210 -27.12 16.01 30.05
N ILE A 211 -27.55 17.15 29.60
CA ILE A 211 -28.59 17.95 30.24
C ILE A 211 -29.92 17.18 30.25
N GLY A 212 -30.29 16.51 29.17
CA GLY A 212 -31.47 15.67 29.08
C GLY A 212 -31.46 14.50 30.07
N VAL A 213 -30.31 13.86 30.31
CA VAL A 213 -30.11 12.81 31.31
C VAL A 213 -30.28 13.38 32.73
N TYR A 214 -29.64 14.53 32.99
CA TYR A 214 -29.78 15.23 34.25
C TYR A 214 -31.26 15.59 34.57
N GLU A 215 -31.99 16.13 33.60
CA GLU A 215 -33.41 16.47 33.74
C GLU A 215 -34.30 15.24 33.98
N ARG A 216 -34.03 14.12 33.36
CA ARG A 216 -34.71 12.85 33.61
C ARG A 216 -34.54 12.39 35.06
N LEU A 217 -33.32 12.45 35.61
CA LEU A 217 -33.08 12.12 37.02
C LEU A 217 -33.76 13.11 37.97
N ARG A 218 -33.77 14.41 37.64
CA ARG A 218 -34.45 15.44 38.41
C ARG A 218 -35.97 15.21 38.45
N GLN A 219 -36.56 14.75 37.39
CA GLN A 219 -37.98 14.37 37.31
C GLN A 219 -38.28 13.10 38.08
N ALA A 220 -37.38 12.09 38.03
CA ALA A 220 -37.54 10.82 38.74
C ALA A 220 -37.41 10.99 40.28
N TYR A 221 -36.56 11.92 40.74
CA TYR A 221 -36.25 12.14 42.15
C TYR A 221 -36.39 13.63 42.55
N PRO A 222 -37.63 14.16 42.60
CA PRO A 222 -37.88 15.56 42.94
C PRO A 222 -37.32 15.93 44.31
N GLY A 223 -36.60 17.06 44.40
CA GLY A 223 -36.03 17.57 45.66
C GLY A 223 -34.70 16.92 46.08
N LYS A 224 -34.24 15.87 45.38
CA LYS A 224 -32.89 15.32 45.59
C LYS A 224 -31.86 16.17 44.88
N ARG A 225 -30.79 16.56 45.59
CA ARG A 225 -29.63 17.21 44.90
C ARG A 225 -28.98 16.20 43.97
N ILE A 226 -28.66 16.64 42.73
CA ILE A 226 -27.98 15.84 41.73
C ILE A 226 -26.69 16.57 41.31
N VAL A 227 -25.60 15.81 41.28
CA VAL A 227 -24.27 16.25 40.79
C VAL A 227 -23.87 15.38 39.63
N ILE A 228 -23.48 15.97 38.52
CA ILE A 228 -22.85 15.23 37.43
C ILE A 228 -21.38 15.00 37.82
N ALA A 229 -21.13 13.85 38.48
CA ALA A 229 -19.82 13.55 39.06
C ALA A 229 -18.75 13.24 38.02
N GLU A 230 -19.15 12.81 36.80
CA GLU A 230 -18.26 12.70 35.64
C GLU A 230 -18.96 13.17 34.38
N PHE A 231 -18.35 14.16 33.73
CA PHE A 231 -18.64 14.57 32.36
C PHE A 231 -17.31 14.80 31.60
N GLY A 232 -17.19 14.33 30.40
CA GLY A 232 -15.94 14.52 29.63
C GLY A 232 -16.07 14.06 28.20
N TRP A 233 -15.00 14.30 27.44
CA TRP A 233 -14.84 13.88 26.06
C TRP A 233 -13.38 13.55 25.77
N PRO A 234 -13.06 12.40 25.14
CA PRO A 234 -11.67 12.05 24.84
C PRO A 234 -11.11 12.87 23.69
N SER A 235 -9.80 13.18 23.75
CA SER A 235 -9.11 13.97 22.71
C SER A 235 -8.50 13.14 21.60
N ALA A 236 -8.38 11.82 21.78
CA ALA A 236 -7.84 10.88 20.79
C ALA A 236 -8.37 9.48 21.02
N GLY A 237 -8.08 8.57 20.13
CA GLY A 237 -8.55 7.20 20.09
C GLY A 237 -9.57 6.95 18.99
N LEU A 238 -10.10 5.73 18.92
CA LEU A 238 -11.07 5.31 17.90
C LEU A 238 -12.44 5.96 18.15
N ASN A 239 -13.21 6.17 17.09
CA ASN A 239 -14.60 6.59 17.22
C ASN A 239 -15.48 5.44 17.78
N ARG A 240 -16.61 5.82 18.36
CA ARG A 240 -17.68 4.90 18.74
C ARG A 240 -18.98 5.41 18.12
N LYS A 241 -19.46 4.74 17.06
CA LYS A 241 -20.54 5.26 16.20
C LYS A 241 -20.22 6.69 15.75
N ASP A 242 -21.13 7.65 16.05
CA ASP A 242 -20.98 9.05 15.69
C ASP A 242 -20.11 9.88 16.67
N ALA A 243 -19.69 9.28 17.78
CA ALA A 243 -18.79 9.92 18.75
C ALA A 243 -17.34 9.84 18.27
N VAL A 244 -16.80 10.96 17.75
CA VAL A 244 -15.44 11.05 17.20
C VAL A 244 -14.53 11.83 18.16
N PRO A 245 -13.51 11.20 18.77
CA PRO A 245 -12.52 11.87 19.60
C PRO A 245 -11.64 12.82 18.80
N SER A 246 -11.44 14.02 19.29
CA SER A 246 -10.41 14.94 18.80
C SER A 246 -10.16 16.05 19.83
N PRO A 247 -8.99 16.73 19.81
CA PRO A 247 -8.75 17.86 20.72
C PRO A 247 -9.74 19.01 20.53
N LEU A 248 -10.20 19.22 19.28
CA LEU A 248 -11.18 20.28 18.98
C LEU A 248 -12.58 19.92 19.49
N THR A 249 -13.01 18.67 19.29
CA THR A 249 -14.30 18.18 19.80
C THR A 249 -14.29 18.18 21.33
N GLN A 250 -13.17 17.76 21.97
CA GLN A 250 -13.00 17.83 23.42
C GLN A 250 -13.19 19.26 23.94
N ALA A 251 -12.47 20.23 23.32
CA ALA A 251 -12.60 21.63 23.70
C ALA A 251 -14.03 22.16 23.54
N GLN A 252 -14.69 21.81 22.43
CA GLN A 252 -16.05 22.23 22.14
C GLN A 252 -17.05 21.66 23.16
N VAL A 253 -16.99 20.36 23.39
CA VAL A 253 -17.93 19.66 24.30
C VAL A 253 -17.72 20.13 25.74
N ILE A 254 -16.47 20.21 26.22
CA ILE A 254 -16.21 20.59 27.64
C ILE A 254 -16.58 22.05 27.85
N ARG A 255 -16.20 22.98 26.99
CA ARG A 255 -16.48 24.41 27.18
C ARG A 255 -17.98 24.72 27.03
N ASP A 256 -18.69 24.10 26.09
CA ASP A 256 -20.15 24.26 25.94
C ASP A 256 -20.88 23.71 27.16
N PHE A 257 -20.45 22.53 27.66
CA PHE A 257 -21.03 21.95 28.86
C PHE A 257 -20.83 22.83 30.11
N VAL A 258 -19.59 23.27 30.38
CA VAL A 258 -19.25 24.13 31.51
C VAL A 258 -20.11 25.40 31.50
N THR A 259 -20.17 26.11 30.36
CA THR A 259 -20.93 27.35 30.22
C THR A 259 -22.42 27.11 30.45
N ARG A 260 -22.99 26.05 29.94
CA ARG A 260 -24.42 25.76 30.06
C ARG A 260 -24.80 25.21 31.47
N ALA A 261 -23.94 24.37 32.05
CA ALA A 261 -24.12 23.85 33.40
C ALA A 261 -24.09 24.97 34.45
N ASP A 262 -23.11 25.87 34.33
CA ASP A 262 -23.02 27.04 35.24
C ASP A 262 -24.22 27.98 35.10
N ALA A 263 -24.72 28.19 33.85
CA ALA A 263 -25.88 29.04 33.60
C ALA A 263 -27.20 28.53 34.24
N VAL A 264 -27.35 27.23 34.42
CA VAL A 264 -28.54 26.58 35.02
C VAL A 264 -28.28 26.05 36.45
N GLY A 265 -27.08 26.25 36.99
CA GLY A 265 -26.71 25.86 38.36
C GLY A 265 -26.56 24.36 38.56
N ILE A 266 -26.08 23.63 37.58
CA ILE A 266 -25.75 22.18 37.68
C ILE A 266 -24.37 22.05 38.32
N ASP A 267 -24.28 21.31 39.44
CA ASP A 267 -22.99 20.90 40.01
C ASP A 267 -22.37 19.79 39.18
N TYR A 268 -21.06 19.91 38.86
CA TYR A 268 -20.38 18.92 38.05
C TYR A 268 -18.89 18.76 38.35
N SER A 269 -18.31 17.66 37.92
CA SER A 269 -16.86 17.42 37.83
C SER A 269 -16.48 16.96 36.40
N ILE A 270 -15.46 17.60 35.82
CA ILE A 270 -14.95 17.23 34.49
C ILE A 270 -13.97 16.05 34.62
N VAL A 271 -14.19 14.99 33.84
CA VAL A 271 -13.24 13.89 33.64
C VAL A 271 -12.37 14.18 32.41
N GLU A 272 -11.03 14.42 32.56
CA GLU A 272 -10.28 14.54 33.83
C GLU A 272 -9.16 15.61 33.66
N ALA A 273 -8.40 15.87 34.72
CA ALA A 273 -7.35 16.90 34.69
C ALA A 273 -6.25 16.55 33.67
N PHE A 274 -5.65 15.39 33.84
CA PHE A 274 -4.48 14.94 33.07
C PHE A 274 -4.72 13.65 32.32
N ASP A 275 -4.13 13.50 31.14
CA ASP A 275 -4.08 12.23 30.44
C ASP A 275 -3.41 11.14 31.29
N GLN A 276 -3.94 9.94 31.16
CA GLN A 276 -3.52 8.77 31.93
C GLN A 276 -3.03 7.64 31.00
N PRO A 277 -1.77 7.67 30.53
CA PRO A 277 -1.24 6.70 29.56
C PRO A 277 -1.40 5.23 29.94
N TRP A 278 -1.56 4.94 31.23
CA TRP A 278 -1.74 3.59 31.75
C TRP A 278 -3.18 3.04 31.64
N LYS A 279 -4.19 3.88 31.39
CA LYS A 279 -5.60 3.47 31.26
C LYS A 279 -5.94 2.76 29.93
N THR A 280 -5.02 1.97 29.43
CA THR A 280 -5.22 1.23 28.17
C THR A 280 -6.28 0.14 28.26
N PHE A 281 -6.67 -0.27 29.48
CA PHE A 281 -7.77 -1.21 29.71
C PHE A 281 -9.16 -0.63 29.40
N GLU A 282 -9.30 0.70 29.34
CA GLU A 282 -10.51 1.39 28.86
C GLU A 282 -10.53 1.56 27.33
N GLY A 283 -9.75 0.74 26.62
CA GLY A 283 -9.64 0.80 25.17
C GLY A 283 -8.77 1.93 24.64
N SER A 284 -8.99 2.31 23.37
CA SER A 284 -8.15 3.29 22.66
C SER A 284 -8.26 4.72 23.22
N VAL A 285 -9.35 5.07 23.89
CA VAL A 285 -9.63 6.42 24.41
C VAL A 285 -9.22 6.60 25.87
N GLY A 286 -9.06 5.52 26.63
CA GLY A 286 -8.75 5.58 28.06
C GLY A 286 -7.61 6.53 28.44
N PRO A 287 -6.50 6.56 27.68
CA PRO A 287 -5.39 7.47 27.96
C PRO A 287 -5.68 8.97 27.74
N TYR A 288 -6.80 9.38 27.08
CA TYR A 288 -6.94 10.70 26.46
C TYR A 288 -8.06 11.58 27.00
N TRP A 289 -8.56 11.33 28.19
CA TRP A 289 -9.65 12.11 28.80
C TRP A 289 -9.19 13.43 29.41
N GLY A 290 -7.89 13.58 29.69
CA GLY A 290 -7.36 14.78 30.33
C GLY A 290 -7.57 16.06 29.52
N MET A 291 -7.81 17.18 30.19
CA MET A 291 -7.74 18.55 29.63
C MET A 291 -6.28 18.98 29.38
N TYR A 292 -5.37 18.39 30.10
CA TYR A 292 -3.93 18.50 29.94
C TYR A 292 -3.34 17.16 29.49
N ASP A 293 -2.26 17.20 28.73
CA ASP A 293 -1.52 16.00 28.35
C ASP A 293 -0.77 15.39 29.56
N ALA A 294 -0.15 14.23 29.36
CA ALA A 294 0.63 13.57 30.43
C ALA A 294 1.86 14.39 30.88
N ASN A 295 2.30 15.39 30.11
CA ASN A 295 3.36 16.31 30.44
C ASN A 295 2.84 17.62 31.07
N ARG A 296 1.54 17.70 31.38
CA ARG A 296 0.86 18.85 31.99
C ARG A 296 0.72 20.07 31.08
N HIS A 297 0.82 19.91 29.75
CA HIS A 297 0.51 20.97 28.81
C HIS A 297 -1.00 20.98 28.49
N ALA A 298 -1.61 22.17 28.54
CA ALA A 298 -3.01 22.31 28.18
C ALA A 298 -3.26 21.91 26.71
N LYS A 299 -4.25 21.06 26.45
CA LYS A 299 -4.61 20.63 25.10
C LYS A 299 -5.42 21.66 24.32
N PHE A 300 -6.10 22.55 25.04
CA PHE A 300 -6.87 23.65 24.46
C PHE A 300 -6.95 24.85 25.42
N ALA A 301 -7.20 26.02 24.86
CA ALA A 301 -7.44 27.24 25.65
C ALA A 301 -8.88 27.26 26.20
N PHE A 302 -9.05 27.72 27.43
CA PHE A 302 -10.36 27.85 28.08
C PHE A 302 -11.21 28.99 27.54
N ASP A 303 -10.58 29.97 26.90
CA ASP A 303 -11.23 31.12 26.28
C ASP A 303 -10.72 31.34 24.86
N GLY A 304 -11.53 32.03 24.04
CA GLY A 304 -11.19 32.32 22.66
C GLY A 304 -11.33 31.14 21.71
N ALA A 305 -10.86 31.29 20.52
CA ALA A 305 -10.88 30.23 19.50
C ALA A 305 -9.80 29.17 19.74
N VAL A 306 -10.15 27.94 19.47
CA VAL A 306 -9.24 26.78 19.59
C VAL A 306 -8.87 26.27 18.19
N GLU A 307 -7.58 26.18 17.91
CA GLU A 307 -7.03 25.55 16.70
C GLU A 307 -6.44 24.19 17.09
N ARG A 308 -6.31 23.30 16.09
CA ARG A 308 -5.69 21.98 16.32
C ARG A 308 -4.27 22.15 16.89
N PRO A 309 -3.91 21.48 17.99
CA PRO A 309 -2.59 21.57 18.57
C PRO A 309 -1.49 21.26 17.56
N ASN A 310 -0.37 21.97 17.63
CA ASN A 310 0.84 21.76 16.80
C ASN A 310 0.65 21.81 15.28
N TRP A 311 -0.50 22.33 14.78
CA TRP A 311 -0.75 22.36 13.34
C TRP A 311 0.33 23.11 12.55
N GLN A 312 0.91 24.19 13.12
CA GLN A 312 2.00 24.93 12.47
C GLN A 312 3.25 24.07 12.31
N LEU A 313 3.65 23.36 13.38
CA LEU A 313 4.82 22.49 13.35
C LEU A 313 4.64 21.35 12.35
N LYS A 314 3.45 20.75 12.33
CA LYS A 314 3.07 19.72 11.37
C LYS A 314 3.11 20.25 9.93
N ALA A 315 2.57 21.43 9.68
CA ALA A 315 2.58 22.07 8.37
C ALA A 315 4.02 22.39 7.89
N VAL A 316 4.86 22.94 8.78
CA VAL A 316 6.27 23.24 8.48
C VAL A 316 7.03 21.96 8.15
N ALA A 317 6.87 20.89 8.95
CA ALA A 317 7.50 19.60 8.69
C ALA A 317 7.03 19.02 7.34
N ALA A 318 5.72 19.06 7.04
CA ALA A 318 5.15 18.60 5.78
C ALA A 318 5.73 19.34 4.57
N VAL A 319 5.86 20.67 4.67
CA VAL A 319 6.44 21.51 3.62
C VAL A 319 7.93 21.23 3.42
N ILE A 320 8.70 21.09 4.51
CA ILE A 320 10.13 20.75 4.45
C ILE A 320 10.35 19.39 3.81
N PHE A 321 9.61 18.35 4.24
CA PHE A 321 9.70 17.01 3.62
C PHE A 321 9.31 17.05 2.15
N GLY A 322 8.23 17.75 1.79
CA GLY A 322 7.83 17.92 0.41
C GLY A 322 8.90 18.59 -0.46
N LEU A 323 9.55 19.62 0.07
CA LEU A 323 10.64 20.31 -0.61
C LEU A 323 11.86 19.41 -0.79
N LEU A 324 12.28 18.68 0.25
CA LEU A 324 13.40 17.73 0.19
C LEU A 324 13.12 16.60 -0.83
N LEU A 325 11.93 16.05 -0.81
CA LEU A 325 11.50 15.02 -1.76
C LEU A 325 11.34 15.53 -3.20
N SER A 326 11.27 16.86 -3.39
CA SER A 326 11.23 17.49 -4.72
C SER A 326 12.62 17.68 -5.34
N LEU A 327 13.72 17.59 -4.58
CA LEU A 327 15.07 17.80 -5.09
C LEU A 327 15.46 16.93 -6.30
N PRO A 328 15.05 15.63 -6.37
CA PRO A 328 15.35 14.80 -7.55
C PRO A 328 14.78 15.34 -8.86
N ILE A 329 13.76 16.22 -8.86
CA ILE A 329 13.16 16.81 -10.07
C ILE A 329 14.22 17.56 -10.89
N PHE A 330 15.21 18.19 -10.23
CA PHE A 330 16.25 18.97 -10.89
C PHE A 330 17.25 18.13 -11.70
N VAL A 331 17.33 16.81 -11.45
CA VAL A 331 18.18 15.86 -12.20
C VAL A 331 17.42 15.11 -13.28
N VAL A 332 16.08 15.24 -13.36
CA VAL A 332 15.29 14.65 -14.45
C VAL A 332 15.63 15.35 -15.77
N ALA A 333 16.22 14.58 -16.68
CA ALA A 333 16.58 15.10 -17.99
C ALA A 333 15.32 15.47 -18.81
N ARG A 334 15.27 16.68 -19.32
CA ARG A 334 14.20 17.20 -20.19
C ARG A 334 12.79 17.21 -19.55
N ALA A 335 12.68 17.32 -18.22
CA ALA A 335 11.38 17.48 -17.58
C ALA A 335 10.64 18.72 -18.10
N THR A 336 9.39 18.59 -18.46
CA THR A 336 8.49 19.71 -18.78
C THR A 336 8.01 20.40 -17.50
N PRO A 337 7.51 21.64 -17.55
CA PRO A 337 6.93 22.30 -16.37
C PRO A 337 5.74 21.50 -15.77
N ALA A 338 4.86 20.94 -16.62
CA ALA A 338 3.71 20.15 -16.18
C ALA A 338 4.15 18.86 -15.49
N GLN A 339 5.15 18.14 -16.07
CA GLN A 339 5.74 16.97 -15.43
C GLN A 339 6.34 17.31 -14.06
N ALA A 340 7.12 18.39 -13.99
CA ALA A 340 7.71 18.84 -12.74
C ALA A 340 6.65 19.22 -11.68
N GLY A 341 5.54 19.82 -12.11
CA GLY A 341 4.41 20.16 -11.25
C GLY A 341 3.77 18.92 -10.60
N VAL A 342 3.48 17.89 -11.40
CA VAL A 342 2.93 16.62 -10.88
C VAL A 342 3.91 15.97 -9.89
N LEU A 343 5.19 15.93 -10.22
CA LEU A 343 6.20 15.33 -9.34
C LEU A 343 6.36 16.12 -8.03
N ALA A 344 6.32 17.45 -8.08
CA ALA A 344 6.40 18.31 -6.90
C ALA A 344 5.17 18.13 -6.01
N LEU A 345 3.95 18.12 -6.58
CA LEU A 345 2.72 17.87 -5.82
C LEU A 345 2.73 16.48 -5.16
N THR A 346 3.21 15.46 -5.87
CA THR A 346 3.39 14.10 -5.30
C THR A 346 4.37 14.13 -4.13
N ALA A 347 5.53 14.79 -4.27
CA ALA A 347 6.51 14.93 -3.21
C ALA A 347 5.92 15.63 -1.97
N HIS A 348 5.13 16.69 -2.17
CA HIS A 348 4.44 17.39 -1.10
C HIS A 348 3.33 16.55 -0.45
N GLY A 349 2.60 15.73 -1.21
CA GLY A 349 1.64 14.75 -0.66
C GLY A 349 2.29 13.71 0.23
N ILE A 350 3.43 13.15 -0.21
CA ILE A 350 4.24 12.23 0.61
C ILE A 350 4.79 12.94 1.86
N GLY A 351 5.23 14.20 1.73
CA GLY A 351 5.68 15.02 2.85
C GLY A 351 4.59 15.26 3.90
N ALA A 352 3.37 15.55 3.45
CA ALA A 352 2.20 15.70 4.33
C ALA A 352 1.88 14.40 5.08
N TRP A 353 1.89 13.27 4.38
CA TRP A 353 1.69 11.97 5.01
C TRP A 353 2.81 11.65 6.02
N SER A 354 4.08 11.85 5.65
CA SER A 354 5.22 11.61 6.56
C SER A 354 5.12 12.45 7.84
N SER A 355 4.74 13.72 7.71
CA SER A 355 4.49 14.62 8.85
C SER A 355 3.33 14.09 9.72
N SER A 356 2.28 13.51 9.10
CA SER A 356 1.15 12.93 9.84
C SER A 356 1.53 11.67 10.61
N VAL A 357 2.41 10.81 10.06
CA VAL A 357 2.94 9.64 10.78
C VAL A 357 3.75 10.07 12.00
N ILE A 358 4.61 11.09 11.84
CA ILE A 358 5.43 11.61 12.94
C ILE A 358 4.54 12.27 14.00
N ASP A 359 3.57 13.08 13.59
CA ASP A 359 2.60 13.71 14.50
C ASP A 359 1.85 12.65 15.31
N TYR A 360 1.35 11.60 14.64
CA TYR A 360 0.69 10.48 15.28
C TYR A 360 1.62 9.80 16.31
N TRP A 361 2.87 9.52 15.93
CA TRP A 361 3.87 8.91 16.81
C TRP A 361 4.17 9.75 18.07
N VAL A 362 4.23 11.08 17.93
CA VAL A 362 4.60 11.98 19.03
C VAL A 362 3.41 12.29 19.95
N THR A 363 2.17 12.27 19.42
CA THR A 363 0.97 12.70 20.16
C THR A 363 0.19 11.54 20.79
N HIS A 364 0.54 10.28 20.47
CA HIS A 364 -0.17 9.11 20.99
C HIS A 364 0.68 8.33 21.99
N TYR A 365 0.01 7.73 22.97
CA TYR A 365 0.61 6.88 23.99
C TYR A 365 0.56 5.42 23.53
N PHE A 366 1.71 4.80 23.37
CA PHE A 366 1.82 3.42 22.89
C PHE A 366 2.29 2.48 24.00
N VAL A 367 1.64 1.34 24.13
CA VAL A 367 2.23 0.18 24.79
C VAL A 367 3.31 -0.43 23.90
N PHE A 368 4.29 -1.13 24.46
CA PHE A 368 5.46 -1.65 23.73
C PHE A 368 5.08 -2.43 22.47
N GLY A 369 4.08 -3.32 22.54
CA GLY A 369 3.63 -4.09 21.38
C GLY A 369 3.07 -3.21 20.25
N ALA A 370 2.30 -2.17 20.58
CA ALA A 370 1.78 -1.21 19.61
C ALA A 370 2.89 -0.35 18.99
N GLN A 371 3.93 0.02 19.76
CA GLN A 371 5.11 0.70 19.22
C GLN A 371 5.81 -0.15 18.17
N VAL A 372 6.06 -1.43 18.46
CA VAL A 372 6.69 -2.36 17.51
C VAL A 372 5.82 -2.52 16.26
N ALA A 373 4.50 -2.71 16.42
CA ALA A 373 3.58 -2.84 15.29
C ALA A 373 3.57 -1.59 14.40
N MET A 374 3.57 -0.39 15.01
CA MET A 374 3.62 0.89 14.30
C MET A 374 4.95 1.05 13.53
N MET A 375 6.10 0.71 14.15
CA MET A 375 7.41 0.75 13.47
C MET A 375 7.48 -0.21 12.29
N VAL A 376 7.02 -1.45 12.46
CA VAL A 376 6.99 -2.45 11.39
C VAL A 376 6.04 -2.00 10.27
N GLY A 377 4.84 -1.52 10.61
CA GLY A 377 3.89 -0.97 9.65
C GLY A 377 4.47 0.19 8.86
N ALA A 378 5.07 1.18 9.53
CA ALA A 378 5.72 2.32 8.87
C ALA A 378 6.88 1.87 7.96
N ALA A 379 7.71 0.90 8.40
CA ALA A 379 8.80 0.35 7.59
C ALA A 379 8.29 -0.35 6.31
N LEU A 380 7.18 -1.09 6.39
CA LEU A 380 6.55 -1.75 5.24
C LEU A 380 5.88 -0.75 4.27
N LEU A 381 5.47 0.42 4.76
CA LEU A 381 4.90 1.48 3.91
C LEU A 381 5.95 2.21 3.09
N VAL A 382 7.22 2.26 3.52
CA VAL A 382 8.28 2.93 2.75
C VAL A 382 8.40 2.36 1.33
N PRO A 383 8.62 1.04 1.11
CA PRO A 383 8.67 0.50 -0.24
C PRO A 383 7.34 0.66 -1.00
N LEU A 384 6.19 0.59 -0.32
CA LEU A 384 4.88 0.81 -0.95
C LEU A 384 4.74 2.22 -1.53
N ILE A 385 5.13 3.24 -0.77
CA ILE A 385 5.11 4.64 -1.19
C ILE A 385 6.11 4.90 -2.32
N LEU A 386 7.29 4.26 -2.27
CA LEU A 386 8.26 4.34 -3.36
C LEU A 386 7.70 3.75 -4.66
N ILE A 387 6.99 2.63 -4.59
CA ILE A 387 6.29 2.02 -5.74
C ILE A 387 5.22 2.99 -6.26
N MET A 388 4.37 3.52 -5.38
CA MET A 388 3.33 4.49 -5.74
C MET A 388 3.93 5.72 -6.43
N LYS A 389 4.97 6.32 -5.84
CA LYS A 389 5.70 7.47 -6.39
C LYS A 389 6.22 7.17 -7.79
N GLN A 390 6.86 6.01 -7.99
CA GLN A 390 7.37 5.61 -9.29
C GLN A 390 6.26 5.48 -10.35
N ARG A 391 5.09 4.93 -9.99
CA ARG A 391 3.95 4.83 -10.90
C ARG A 391 3.45 6.22 -11.33
N ILE A 392 3.40 7.16 -10.40
CA ILE A 392 3.05 8.56 -10.73
C ILE A 392 4.13 9.21 -11.61
N GLU A 393 5.42 8.97 -11.35
CA GLU A 393 6.52 9.45 -12.18
C GLU A 393 6.43 8.94 -13.62
N GLU A 394 6.09 7.67 -13.80
CA GLU A 394 5.91 7.06 -15.12
C GLU A 394 4.73 7.69 -15.87
N VAL A 395 3.59 7.88 -15.20
CA VAL A 395 2.43 8.61 -15.77
C VAL A 395 2.82 10.04 -16.15
N ALA A 396 3.48 10.75 -15.25
CA ALA A 396 3.90 12.14 -15.50
C ALA A 396 4.89 12.24 -16.68
N ALA A 397 5.81 11.29 -16.80
CA ALA A 397 6.76 11.23 -17.92
C ALA A 397 6.05 10.95 -19.25
N ILE A 398 5.05 10.09 -19.27
CA ILE A 398 4.36 9.68 -20.50
C ILE A 398 3.32 10.71 -20.96
N VAL A 399 2.57 11.27 -20.04
CA VAL A 399 1.47 12.21 -20.36
C VAL A 399 1.99 13.63 -20.56
N PHE A 400 2.92 14.07 -19.71
CA PHE A 400 3.40 15.46 -19.68
C PHE A 400 4.87 15.61 -20.09
N GLY A 401 5.61 14.50 -20.24
CA GLY A 401 7.02 14.53 -20.59
C GLY A 401 7.28 14.78 -22.08
N SER A 402 8.56 14.76 -22.45
CA SER A 402 8.99 14.89 -23.85
C SER A 402 8.65 13.64 -24.64
N LYS A 403 8.33 13.79 -25.92
CA LYS A 403 8.14 12.64 -26.82
C LYS A 403 9.43 11.81 -26.93
N PRO A 404 9.34 10.48 -27.06
CA PRO A 404 10.49 9.62 -27.30
C PRO A 404 11.26 10.06 -28.57
N GLY A 405 12.58 10.20 -28.44
CA GLY A 405 13.45 10.69 -29.50
C GLY A 405 14.45 9.66 -30.05
N ARG A 406 14.63 8.52 -29.33
CA ARG A 406 15.60 7.49 -29.72
C ARG A 406 15.00 6.26 -30.41
N LEU A 407 13.68 6.23 -30.63
CA LEU A 407 13.02 5.11 -31.32
C LEU A 407 13.47 5.04 -32.77
N LEU A 408 13.81 3.83 -33.21
CA LEU A 408 14.03 3.57 -34.63
C LEU A 408 12.67 3.53 -35.35
N ALA A 409 12.52 4.36 -36.39
CA ALA A 409 11.37 4.31 -37.28
C ALA A 409 11.65 3.35 -38.47
N PRO A 410 10.65 2.66 -39.03
CA PRO A 410 10.80 1.88 -40.24
C PRO A 410 11.39 2.74 -41.39
N GLY A 411 12.38 2.21 -42.10
CA GLY A 411 13.03 2.89 -43.24
C GLY A 411 13.81 4.18 -42.88
N ALA A 412 13.93 4.55 -41.58
CA ALA A 412 14.64 5.75 -41.15
C ALA A 412 16.15 5.71 -41.39
N ALA A 413 16.75 4.52 -41.44
CA ALA A 413 18.13 4.33 -41.74
C ALA A 413 18.25 3.89 -43.23
N GLN A 414 18.77 4.76 -44.09
CA GLN A 414 18.97 4.41 -45.50
C GLN A 414 20.03 3.31 -45.64
N VAL A 415 19.74 2.27 -46.43
CA VAL A 415 20.70 1.19 -46.76
C VAL A 415 22.02 1.76 -47.29
N GLY A 416 22.03 2.94 -47.93
CA GLY A 416 23.22 3.65 -48.38
C GLY A 416 24.13 4.23 -47.28
N ALA A 417 23.74 4.15 -46.00
CA ALA A 417 24.62 4.53 -44.87
C ALA A 417 25.67 3.44 -44.53
N LEU A 418 25.52 2.24 -45.07
CA LEU A 418 26.48 1.14 -44.95
C LEU A 418 27.34 1.06 -46.23
N ALA A 419 28.66 0.99 -46.08
CA ALA A 419 29.58 0.84 -47.22
C ALA A 419 29.35 -0.47 -47.98
N SER A 420 28.85 -1.52 -47.34
CA SER A 420 28.39 -2.80 -47.89
C SER A 420 27.33 -3.42 -46.95
N ALA A 421 26.45 -4.29 -47.49
CA ALA A 421 25.51 -5.03 -46.66
C ALA A 421 26.28 -6.02 -45.76
N PRO A 422 26.24 -5.86 -44.39
CA PRO A 422 26.93 -6.79 -43.51
C PRO A 422 26.33 -8.21 -43.60
N PHE A 423 27.15 -9.21 -43.31
CA PHE A 423 26.68 -10.59 -43.27
C PHE A 423 25.91 -10.83 -41.97
N VAL A 424 24.67 -11.32 -42.06
CA VAL A 424 23.80 -11.61 -40.90
C VAL A 424 23.68 -13.13 -40.73
N SER A 425 23.95 -13.63 -39.53
CA SER A 425 23.70 -15.02 -39.14
C SER A 425 22.51 -15.09 -38.19
N ILE A 426 21.41 -15.75 -38.59
CA ILE A 426 20.20 -15.92 -37.77
C ILE A 426 20.28 -17.25 -37.02
N HIS A 427 20.17 -17.21 -35.69
CA HIS A 427 20.24 -18.36 -34.81
C HIS A 427 18.86 -18.73 -34.28
N ILE A 428 18.40 -19.96 -34.49
CA ILE A 428 17.11 -20.49 -34.05
C ILE A 428 17.35 -21.69 -33.13
N PRO A 429 17.37 -21.50 -31.80
CA PRO A 429 17.44 -22.59 -30.86
C PRO A 429 16.06 -23.28 -30.73
N ALA A 430 16.03 -24.61 -30.76
CA ALA A 430 14.80 -25.39 -30.66
C ALA A 430 15.01 -26.62 -29.75
N CYS A 431 14.01 -26.90 -28.90
CA CYS A 431 14.02 -28.05 -28.01
C CYS A 431 12.63 -28.66 -27.90
N ARG A 432 12.44 -29.86 -28.47
CA ARG A 432 11.16 -30.57 -28.48
C ARG A 432 10.00 -29.76 -29.07
N GLU A 433 10.27 -28.97 -30.11
CA GLU A 433 9.26 -28.16 -30.80
C GLU A 433 8.52 -28.96 -31.85
N PRO A 434 7.23 -28.69 -32.14
CA PRO A 434 6.49 -29.28 -33.23
C PRO A 434 7.16 -28.94 -34.58
N PRO A 435 7.43 -29.91 -35.49
CA PRO A 435 8.11 -29.66 -36.74
C PRO A 435 7.44 -28.60 -37.63
N GLU A 436 6.10 -28.63 -37.64
CA GLU A 436 5.30 -27.72 -38.45
C GLU A 436 5.45 -26.26 -38.05
N MET A 437 5.61 -26.02 -36.74
CA MET A 437 5.85 -24.68 -36.19
C MET A 437 7.24 -24.17 -36.65
N LEU A 438 8.27 -25.00 -36.58
CA LEU A 438 9.62 -24.65 -37.02
C LEU A 438 9.67 -24.41 -38.52
N ARG A 439 8.97 -25.22 -39.35
CA ARG A 439 8.86 -25.01 -40.80
C ARG A 439 8.29 -23.64 -41.13
N GLN A 440 7.18 -23.24 -40.47
CA GLN A 440 6.61 -21.91 -40.66
C GLN A 440 7.61 -20.79 -40.32
N THR A 441 8.40 -20.96 -39.27
CA THR A 441 9.46 -20.01 -38.90
C THR A 441 10.52 -19.94 -39.99
N LEU A 442 11.03 -21.07 -40.50
CA LEU A 442 12.05 -21.16 -41.54
C LEU A 442 11.55 -20.58 -42.87
N ASP A 443 10.31 -20.86 -43.26
CA ASP A 443 9.68 -20.30 -44.45
C ASP A 443 9.57 -18.77 -44.38
N SER A 444 9.38 -18.22 -43.19
CA SER A 444 9.37 -16.77 -43.01
C SER A 444 10.77 -16.16 -43.08
N VAL A 445 11.79 -16.83 -42.53
CA VAL A 445 13.21 -16.44 -42.66
C VAL A 445 13.67 -16.51 -44.10
N ALA A 446 13.19 -17.51 -44.88
CA ALA A 446 13.51 -17.62 -46.32
C ALA A 446 13.04 -16.43 -47.15
N LYS A 447 12.02 -15.69 -46.66
CA LYS A 447 11.45 -14.50 -47.34
C LYS A 447 12.09 -13.18 -46.93
N LEU A 448 13.11 -13.19 -46.03
CA LEU A 448 13.79 -11.97 -45.61
C LEU A 448 14.50 -11.31 -46.81
N ASP A 449 14.26 -10.02 -46.98
CA ASP A 449 14.89 -9.18 -48.00
C ASP A 449 16.29 -8.68 -47.56
N TRP A 450 17.29 -9.62 -47.59
CA TRP A 450 18.64 -9.34 -47.20
C TRP A 450 19.64 -10.18 -48.04
N PRO A 451 20.64 -9.56 -48.69
CA PRO A 451 21.48 -10.25 -49.68
C PRO A 451 22.52 -11.20 -49.06
N ARG A 452 23.00 -10.94 -47.84
CA ARG A 452 24.06 -11.73 -47.19
C ARG A 452 23.57 -12.29 -45.88
N LEU A 453 22.94 -13.48 -45.93
CA LEU A 453 22.23 -14.12 -44.86
C LEU A 453 22.49 -15.62 -44.78
N GLU A 454 22.74 -16.14 -43.59
CA GLU A 454 22.59 -17.55 -43.22
C GLU A 454 21.60 -17.71 -42.07
N CYS A 455 21.05 -18.90 -41.93
CA CYS A 455 20.19 -19.30 -40.84
C CYS A 455 20.70 -20.61 -40.23
N ILE A 456 20.99 -20.64 -38.95
CA ILE A 456 21.48 -21.79 -38.21
C ILE A 456 20.40 -22.26 -37.22
N VAL A 457 19.88 -23.47 -37.46
CA VAL A 457 18.89 -24.09 -36.59
C VAL A 457 19.58 -25.11 -35.69
N VAL A 458 19.50 -24.91 -34.38
CA VAL A 458 20.07 -25.86 -33.42
C VAL A 458 18.95 -26.57 -32.68
N VAL A 459 18.75 -27.84 -33.00
CA VAL A 459 17.80 -28.70 -32.24
C VAL A 459 18.57 -29.48 -31.22
N ASN A 460 18.30 -29.20 -29.93
CA ASN A 460 19.02 -29.82 -28.83
C ASN A 460 18.06 -30.57 -27.88
N ASN A 461 18.60 -31.56 -27.17
CA ASN A 461 17.90 -32.36 -26.15
C ASN A 461 16.52 -32.89 -26.61
N THR A 462 16.45 -33.30 -27.89
CA THR A 462 15.23 -33.78 -28.56
C THR A 462 15.49 -35.19 -29.11
N PRO A 463 15.39 -36.24 -28.28
CA PRO A 463 15.72 -37.60 -28.72
C PRO A 463 14.73 -38.18 -29.73
N ASP A 464 13.50 -37.66 -29.82
CA ASP A 464 12.48 -38.11 -30.76
C ASP A 464 12.77 -37.57 -32.16
N ALA A 465 13.14 -38.48 -33.05
CA ALA A 465 13.50 -38.16 -34.43
C ALA A 465 12.30 -37.62 -35.27
N THR A 466 11.05 -37.92 -34.85
CA THR A 466 9.89 -37.38 -35.54
C THR A 466 9.72 -35.87 -35.36
N LEU A 467 10.39 -35.30 -34.37
CA LEU A 467 10.36 -33.86 -34.10
C LEU A 467 11.48 -33.09 -34.84
N TRP A 468 12.62 -33.71 -35.16
CA TRP A 468 13.72 -32.96 -35.74
C TRP A 468 14.06 -33.34 -37.19
N ARG A 469 13.88 -34.64 -37.62
CA ARG A 469 14.13 -35.05 -39.04
C ARG A 469 13.35 -34.24 -40.08
N PRO A 470 12.03 -34.00 -39.88
CA PRO A 470 11.28 -33.18 -40.83
C PRO A 470 11.80 -31.74 -40.96
N VAL A 471 12.47 -31.23 -39.89
CA VAL A 471 13.08 -29.89 -39.92
C VAL A 471 14.41 -29.92 -40.67
N GLU A 472 15.23 -30.96 -40.48
CA GLU A 472 16.49 -31.16 -41.22
C GLU A 472 16.22 -31.24 -42.73
N GLU A 473 15.27 -32.11 -43.16
CA GLU A 473 14.83 -32.25 -44.54
C GLU A 473 14.34 -30.91 -45.11
N HIS A 474 13.60 -30.13 -44.32
CA HIS A 474 13.10 -28.82 -44.75
C HIS A 474 14.24 -27.80 -44.94
N CYS A 475 15.26 -27.79 -44.06
CA CYS A 475 16.45 -26.97 -44.25
C CYS A 475 17.18 -27.30 -45.55
N GLN A 476 17.28 -28.60 -45.89
CA GLN A 476 17.90 -29.02 -47.18
C GLN A 476 17.10 -28.50 -48.39
N VAL A 477 15.77 -28.50 -48.34
CA VAL A 477 14.89 -27.95 -49.40
C VAL A 477 15.06 -26.43 -49.52
N LEU A 478 15.26 -25.72 -48.41
CA LEU A 478 15.46 -24.26 -48.41
C LEU A 478 16.83 -23.80 -48.91
N GLY A 479 17.81 -24.73 -49.06
CA GLY A 479 19.11 -24.51 -49.66
C GLY A 479 20.22 -24.18 -48.68
N ASP A 480 21.45 -24.00 -49.21
CA ASP A 480 22.72 -23.94 -48.46
C ASP A 480 22.83 -22.83 -47.38
N ARG A 481 22.02 -21.80 -47.46
CA ARG A 481 21.98 -20.77 -46.45
C ARG A 481 21.30 -21.21 -45.13
N PHE A 482 20.64 -22.38 -45.12
CA PHE A 482 19.99 -22.98 -43.94
C PHE A 482 20.82 -24.15 -43.43
N LYS A 483 21.50 -23.93 -42.28
CA LYS A 483 22.32 -24.96 -41.63
C LYS A 483 21.53 -25.59 -40.50
N PHE A 484 21.44 -26.93 -40.52
CA PHE A 484 20.79 -27.70 -39.45
C PHE A 484 21.85 -28.38 -38.57
N ILE A 485 21.70 -28.24 -37.26
CA ILE A 485 22.60 -28.84 -36.28
C ILE A 485 21.74 -29.60 -35.24
N TYR A 486 22.01 -30.92 -35.12
CA TYR A 486 21.41 -31.75 -34.10
C TYR A 486 22.40 -31.99 -32.95
N ALA A 487 22.00 -31.68 -31.70
CA ALA A 487 22.77 -31.94 -30.48
C ALA A 487 21.94 -32.80 -29.53
N GLU A 488 22.25 -34.11 -29.47
CA GLU A 488 21.51 -35.07 -28.65
C GLU A 488 21.47 -34.66 -27.14
N ARG A 489 22.62 -34.22 -26.64
CA ARG A 489 22.81 -33.67 -25.29
C ARG A 489 23.60 -32.39 -25.34
N LEU A 490 23.01 -31.33 -24.83
CA LEU A 490 23.64 -30.00 -24.77
C LEU A 490 23.33 -29.38 -23.41
N GLU A 491 24.38 -28.96 -22.70
CA GLU A 491 24.24 -28.23 -21.45
C GLU A 491 24.03 -26.74 -21.70
N GLY A 492 23.43 -26.06 -20.74
CA GLY A 492 23.24 -24.60 -20.76
C GLY A 492 21.95 -24.16 -21.45
N PHE A 493 20.97 -25.05 -21.66
CA PHE A 493 19.67 -24.71 -22.20
C PHE A 493 19.75 -23.90 -23.52
N LYS A 494 18.96 -22.80 -23.61
CA LYS A 494 18.94 -21.91 -24.78
C LYS A 494 20.31 -21.24 -25.00
N ALA A 495 20.98 -20.81 -23.92
CA ALA A 495 22.32 -20.22 -24.00
C ALA A 495 23.34 -21.18 -24.63
N GLY A 496 23.30 -22.48 -24.29
CA GLY A 496 24.14 -23.50 -24.88
C GLY A 496 23.89 -23.66 -26.38
N ALA A 497 22.62 -23.71 -26.82
CA ALA A 497 22.29 -23.80 -28.23
C ALA A 497 22.73 -22.55 -29.03
N LEU A 498 22.58 -21.36 -28.46
CA LEU A 498 23.04 -20.10 -29.09
C LEU A 498 24.57 -20.01 -29.19
N ARG A 499 25.33 -20.52 -28.18
CA ARG A 499 26.79 -20.64 -28.30
C ARG A 499 27.21 -21.58 -29.38
N LEU A 500 26.60 -22.76 -29.46
CA LEU A 500 26.89 -23.73 -30.52
C LEU A 500 26.59 -23.14 -31.92
N ALA A 501 25.47 -22.40 -32.06
CA ALA A 501 25.18 -21.68 -33.31
C ALA A 501 26.23 -20.62 -33.64
N LEU A 502 26.73 -19.89 -32.63
CA LEU A 502 27.77 -18.87 -32.83
C LEU A 502 29.10 -19.47 -33.27
N GLU A 503 29.47 -20.64 -32.77
CA GLU A 503 30.68 -21.40 -33.13
C GLU A 503 30.62 -21.87 -34.60
N GLN A 504 29.42 -22.18 -35.10
CA GLN A 504 29.18 -22.64 -36.44
C GLN A 504 28.79 -21.51 -37.44
N ALA A 505 28.70 -20.29 -36.94
CA ALA A 505 28.43 -19.13 -37.77
C ALA A 505 29.58 -18.81 -38.73
N ALA A 506 29.22 -18.36 -39.93
CA ALA A 506 30.20 -17.95 -40.93
C ALA A 506 31.22 -16.95 -40.34
N PRO A 507 32.52 -17.08 -40.64
CA PRO A 507 33.53 -16.15 -40.12
C PRO A 507 33.21 -14.69 -40.44
N GLU A 508 32.59 -14.44 -41.59
CA GLU A 508 32.18 -13.15 -42.11
C GLU A 508 30.93 -12.57 -41.45
N ALA A 509 30.25 -13.34 -40.60
CA ALA A 509 29.08 -12.87 -39.90
C ALA A 509 29.42 -11.71 -38.95
N GLU A 510 28.88 -10.55 -39.26
CA GLU A 510 29.09 -9.31 -38.52
C GLU A 510 27.97 -9.08 -37.50
N ILE A 511 26.74 -9.57 -37.79
CA ILE A 511 25.54 -9.39 -36.99
C ILE A 511 24.91 -10.75 -36.72
N ILE A 512 24.57 -11.01 -35.49
CA ILE A 512 23.87 -12.21 -35.01
C ILE A 512 22.41 -11.85 -34.76
N GLY A 513 21.47 -12.49 -35.46
CA GLY A 513 20.04 -12.40 -35.21
C GLY A 513 19.59 -13.55 -34.35
N VAL A 514 18.78 -13.32 -33.33
CA VAL A 514 18.17 -14.40 -32.50
C VAL A 514 16.69 -14.44 -32.73
N LEU A 515 16.17 -15.63 -33.00
CA LEU A 515 14.76 -15.86 -33.26
C LEU A 515 14.27 -17.14 -32.54
N ASP A 516 13.16 -17.05 -31.82
CA ASP A 516 12.53 -18.22 -31.21
C ASP A 516 11.88 -19.09 -32.29
N ALA A 517 11.80 -20.39 -32.04
CA ALA A 517 11.31 -21.43 -32.92
C ALA A 517 9.86 -21.28 -33.39
N ASP A 518 9.07 -20.43 -32.73
CA ASP A 518 7.65 -20.18 -33.00
C ASP A 518 7.37 -18.83 -33.71
N TYR A 519 8.40 -18.08 -34.11
CA TYR A 519 8.25 -16.76 -34.69
C TYR A 519 8.16 -16.78 -36.22
N ALA A 520 7.14 -16.10 -36.74
CA ALA A 520 7.10 -15.72 -38.16
C ALA A 520 7.57 -14.28 -38.31
N VAL A 521 8.61 -14.04 -39.14
CA VAL A 521 9.23 -12.74 -39.30
C VAL A 521 8.75 -12.03 -40.57
N HIS A 522 8.72 -10.69 -40.54
CA HIS A 522 8.40 -9.84 -41.66
C HIS A 522 9.62 -9.69 -42.57
N PRO A 523 9.47 -9.69 -43.93
CA PRO A 523 10.58 -9.57 -44.89
C PRO A 523 11.50 -8.36 -44.67
N ASP A 524 10.97 -7.22 -44.20
CA ASP A 524 11.71 -5.98 -44.01
C ASP A 524 12.51 -5.91 -42.68
N TRP A 525 12.42 -6.95 -41.78
CA TRP A 525 13.06 -6.92 -40.46
C TRP A 525 14.55 -6.53 -40.53
N LEU A 526 15.33 -7.17 -41.38
CA LEU A 526 16.75 -6.88 -41.51
C LEU A 526 17.01 -5.56 -42.27
N LYS A 527 16.24 -5.30 -43.31
CA LYS A 527 16.36 -4.10 -44.13
C LYS A 527 16.17 -2.81 -43.34
N ASP A 528 15.21 -2.82 -42.41
CA ASP A 528 14.92 -1.64 -41.59
C ASP A 528 15.83 -1.49 -40.36
N LEU A 529 16.34 -2.59 -39.79
CA LEU A 529 17.05 -2.53 -38.52
C LEU A 529 18.56 -2.66 -38.61
N VAL A 530 19.10 -3.42 -39.57
CA VAL A 530 20.55 -3.58 -39.76
C VAL A 530 21.28 -2.27 -40.02
N PRO A 531 20.73 -1.28 -40.75
CA PRO A 531 21.38 0.01 -40.94
C PRO A 531 21.73 0.77 -39.66
N ALA A 532 21.05 0.49 -38.51
CA ALA A 532 21.39 1.09 -37.22
C ALA A 532 22.83 0.74 -36.76
N PHE A 533 23.39 -0.35 -37.25
CA PHE A 533 24.78 -0.76 -36.97
C PHE A 533 25.85 0.02 -37.77
N ALA A 534 25.47 0.98 -38.62
CA ALA A 534 26.42 1.95 -39.17
C ALA A 534 27.16 2.74 -38.09
N ASP A 535 26.50 2.99 -36.93
CA ASP A 535 27.18 3.48 -35.71
C ASP A 535 27.97 2.32 -35.08
N PRO A 536 29.32 2.38 -35.02
CA PRO A 536 30.14 1.31 -34.44
C PRO A 536 29.91 1.11 -32.95
N ALA A 537 29.34 2.08 -32.25
CA ALA A 537 28.98 1.97 -30.82
C ALA A 537 27.68 1.19 -30.58
N VAL A 538 26.89 0.90 -31.65
CA VAL A 538 25.67 0.12 -31.51
C VAL A 538 25.99 -1.37 -31.44
N GLY A 539 25.74 -1.96 -30.28
CA GLY A 539 25.93 -3.39 -30.03
C GLY A 539 24.64 -4.22 -30.14
N LEU A 540 23.47 -3.59 -29.96
CA LEU A 540 22.17 -4.30 -29.90
C LEU A 540 21.05 -3.46 -30.54
N VAL A 541 20.21 -4.11 -31.34
CA VAL A 541 18.93 -3.57 -31.83
C VAL A 541 17.81 -4.55 -31.54
N GLN A 542 16.77 -4.09 -30.88
CA GLN A 542 15.66 -4.92 -30.40
C GLN A 542 14.32 -4.47 -31.00
N ALA A 543 13.55 -5.40 -31.55
CA ALA A 543 12.15 -5.22 -31.92
C ALA A 543 11.21 -5.87 -30.89
N PRO A 544 9.94 -5.39 -30.73
CA PRO A 544 9.00 -5.93 -29.78
C PRO A 544 8.54 -7.35 -30.15
N GLN A 545 8.14 -8.12 -29.14
CA GLN A 545 7.40 -9.34 -29.33
C GLN A 545 5.91 -9.05 -29.56
N ASP A 546 5.26 -9.84 -30.40
CA ASP A 546 3.81 -9.89 -30.58
C ASP A 546 3.39 -11.31 -30.95
N HIS A 547 2.08 -11.60 -30.97
CA HIS A 547 1.59 -12.95 -31.09
C HIS A 547 0.46 -13.05 -32.10
N ARG A 548 0.57 -14.04 -33.05
CA ARG A 548 -0.38 -14.24 -34.14
C ARG A 548 -1.68 -14.92 -33.72
N ASP A 549 -1.69 -15.56 -32.56
CA ASP A 549 -2.85 -16.28 -31.99
C ASP A 549 -3.60 -15.48 -30.89
N GLY A 550 -3.31 -14.17 -30.75
CA GLY A 550 -4.01 -13.31 -29.80
C GLY A 550 -5.54 -13.26 -29.98
N GLY A 551 -6.04 -13.57 -31.20
CA GLY A 551 -7.46 -13.63 -31.51
C GLY A 551 -8.12 -15.02 -31.30
N LYS A 552 -7.39 -16.02 -30.81
CA LYS A 552 -7.89 -17.41 -30.66
C LYS A 552 -8.97 -17.52 -29.60
N SER A 553 -8.85 -16.82 -28.50
CA SER A 553 -9.84 -16.79 -27.41
C SER A 553 -9.75 -15.49 -26.60
N ILE A 554 -10.70 -15.25 -25.70
CA ILE A 554 -10.64 -14.10 -24.78
C ILE A 554 -9.38 -14.16 -23.92
N LEU A 555 -9.03 -15.33 -23.40
CA LEU A 555 -7.81 -15.53 -22.61
C LEU A 555 -6.57 -15.13 -23.42
N HIS A 556 -6.44 -15.60 -24.67
CA HIS A 556 -5.30 -15.22 -25.53
C HIS A 556 -5.28 -13.71 -25.78
N GLY A 557 -6.44 -13.09 -26.06
CA GLY A 557 -6.52 -11.64 -26.28
C GLY A 557 -6.09 -10.82 -25.04
N VAL A 558 -6.50 -11.24 -23.86
CA VAL A 558 -6.15 -10.58 -22.60
C VAL A 558 -4.66 -10.75 -22.28
N MET A 559 -4.11 -11.97 -22.44
CA MET A 559 -2.68 -12.22 -22.29
C MET A 559 -1.85 -11.37 -23.28
N ASN A 560 -2.22 -11.35 -24.57
CA ASN A 560 -1.49 -10.56 -25.57
C ASN A 560 -1.46 -9.06 -25.24
N ARG A 561 -2.57 -8.53 -24.73
CA ARG A 561 -2.64 -7.12 -24.31
C ARG A 561 -1.73 -6.82 -23.12
N GLU A 562 -1.60 -7.76 -22.16
CA GLU A 562 -0.69 -7.59 -21.02
C GLU A 562 0.76 -7.47 -21.49
N TYR A 563 1.21 -8.29 -22.45
CA TYR A 563 2.56 -8.18 -23.04
C TYR A 563 2.81 -6.80 -23.68
N MET A 564 1.80 -6.19 -24.31
CA MET A 564 1.95 -4.86 -24.91
C MET A 564 2.37 -3.79 -23.91
N GLY A 565 1.99 -3.89 -22.64
CA GLY A 565 2.44 -2.97 -21.59
C GLY A 565 3.96 -2.93 -21.45
N PHE A 566 4.63 -4.08 -21.48
CA PHE A 566 6.07 -4.15 -21.41
C PHE A 566 6.75 -3.52 -22.66
N PHE A 567 6.26 -3.83 -23.86
CA PHE A 567 6.89 -3.43 -25.12
C PHE A 567 6.55 -1.99 -25.52
N ASP A 568 5.31 -1.55 -25.40
CA ASP A 568 4.88 -0.22 -25.88
C ASP A 568 5.05 0.89 -24.84
N ILE A 569 5.19 0.52 -23.56
CA ILE A 569 5.37 1.46 -22.47
C ILE A 569 6.80 1.37 -21.92
N GLY A 570 7.11 0.29 -21.21
CA GLY A 570 8.37 0.14 -20.48
C GLY A 570 9.62 0.21 -21.38
N MET A 571 9.64 -0.54 -22.48
CA MET A 571 10.79 -0.57 -23.38
C MET A 571 11.02 0.77 -24.09
N VAL A 572 9.95 1.47 -24.46
CA VAL A 572 10.01 2.80 -25.07
C VAL A 572 10.69 3.82 -24.15
N GLN A 573 10.31 3.82 -22.86
CA GLN A 573 10.91 4.73 -21.87
C GLN A 573 12.38 4.40 -21.60
N ARG A 574 12.70 3.12 -21.43
CA ARG A 574 14.08 2.67 -21.20
C ARG A 574 15.01 2.95 -22.36
N ASN A 575 14.48 2.91 -23.60
CA ASN A 575 15.27 3.25 -24.78
C ASN A 575 15.81 4.68 -24.72
N GLU A 576 15.08 5.64 -24.13
CA GLU A 576 15.53 7.05 -24.06
C GLU A 576 16.81 7.25 -23.24
N VAL A 577 17.10 6.33 -22.32
CA VAL A 577 18.28 6.38 -21.44
C VAL A 577 19.27 5.24 -21.69
N ASN A 578 19.14 4.53 -22.83
CA ASN A 578 19.96 3.38 -23.16
C ASN A 578 19.92 2.27 -22.10
N ALA A 579 18.74 1.88 -21.65
CA ALA A 579 18.52 0.90 -20.58
C ALA A 579 17.48 -0.16 -20.97
N ILE A 580 17.34 -0.50 -22.26
CA ILE A 580 16.39 -1.52 -22.71
C ILE A 580 16.74 -2.88 -22.11
N ILE A 581 15.71 -3.67 -21.83
CA ILE A 581 15.87 -5.04 -21.37
C ILE A 581 15.87 -5.95 -22.60
N THR A 582 16.99 -6.60 -22.84
CA THR A 582 17.09 -7.55 -23.98
C THR A 582 16.20 -8.74 -23.72
N HIS A 583 15.48 -9.18 -24.72
CA HIS A 583 14.68 -10.40 -24.69
C HIS A 583 15.10 -11.30 -25.86
N GLY A 584 15.05 -12.60 -25.62
CA GLY A 584 15.74 -13.64 -26.37
C GLY A 584 15.19 -13.96 -27.76
N THR A 585 14.47 -13.01 -28.40
CA THR A 585 13.97 -13.14 -29.78
C THR A 585 13.81 -11.75 -30.40
N MET A 586 13.77 -11.66 -31.75
CA MET A 586 13.64 -10.41 -32.48
C MET A 586 14.73 -9.41 -32.14
N CYS A 587 15.93 -9.87 -31.79
CA CYS A 587 17.10 -9.05 -31.50
C CYS A 587 18.22 -9.28 -32.50
N LEU A 588 18.90 -8.21 -32.84
CA LEU A 588 20.10 -8.19 -33.68
C LEU A 588 21.26 -7.71 -32.80
N ILE A 589 22.37 -8.45 -32.79
CA ILE A 589 23.50 -8.19 -31.91
C ILE A 589 24.76 -8.12 -32.77
N ARG A 590 25.58 -7.08 -32.62
CA ARG A 590 26.89 -7.01 -33.24
C ARG A 590 27.77 -8.13 -32.70
N ARG A 591 28.37 -8.97 -33.60
CA ARG A 591 29.21 -10.09 -33.19
C ARG A 591 30.37 -9.69 -32.29
N SER A 592 31.04 -8.56 -32.57
CA SER A 592 32.14 -8.06 -31.71
C SER A 592 31.63 -7.66 -30.30
N ALA A 593 30.44 -7.08 -30.21
CA ALA A 593 29.83 -6.74 -28.92
C ALA A 593 29.44 -8.00 -28.13
N LEU A 594 28.88 -9.02 -28.80
CA LEU A 594 28.55 -10.31 -28.22
C LEU A 594 29.79 -11.01 -27.66
N LEU A 595 30.88 -11.02 -28.38
CA LEU A 595 32.16 -11.61 -27.95
C LEU A 595 32.80 -10.82 -26.80
N ASP A 596 32.78 -9.49 -26.87
CA ASP A 596 33.23 -8.60 -25.78
C ASP A 596 32.44 -8.81 -24.49
N ALA A 597 31.14 -9.10 -24.58
CA ALA A 597 30.30 -9.42 -23.45
C ALA A 597 30.51 -10.85 -22.87
N GLY A 598 31.32 -11.70 -23.53
CA GLY A 598 31.58 -13.09 -23.14
C GLY A 598 30.51 -14.08 -23.61
N SER A 599 29.73 -13.73 -24.67
CA SER A 599 28.67 -14.58 -25.24
C SER A 599 27.50 -14.82 -24.23
N TRP A 600 26.65 -15.80 -24.50
CA TRP A 600 25.50 -16.13 -23.65
C TRP A 600 25.93 -16.93 -22.43
N SER A 601 25.63 -16.42 -21.22
CA SER A 601 25.89 -17.10 -19.95
C SER A 601 24.81 -18.14 -19.65
N SER A 602 25.21 -19.29 -19.10
CA SER A 602 24.30 -20.32 -18.61
C SER A 602 23.98 -20.21 -17.10
N ASP A 603 24.48 -19.16 -16.43
CA ASP A 603 24.35 -18.97 -14.98
C ASP A 603 22.94 -18.54 -14.58
N THR A 604 22.18 -17.97 -15.52
CA THR A 604 20.81 -17.53 -15.31
C THR A 604 19.88 -18.17 -16.34
N ILE A 605 18.58 -18.27 -15.99
CA ILE A 605 17.55 -18.73 -16.93
C ILE A 605 16.98 -17.58 -17.79
N VAL A 606 17.54 -16.39 -17.67
CA VAL A 606 17.25 -15.19 -18.47
C VAL A 606 18.56 -14.69 -19.10
N GLU A 607 19.17 -15.56 -19.91
CA GLU A 607 20.44 -15.34 -20.58
C GLU A 607 20.45 -14.08 -21.45
N ASP A 608 19.29 -13.71 -21.97
CA ASP A 608 19.04 -12.55 -22.80
C ASP A 608 19.15 -11.24 -22.00
N ALA A 609 18.45 -11.14 -20.87
CA ALA A 609 18.52 -9.97 -20.01
C ALA A 609 19.90 -9.81 -19.36
N ASP A 610 20.58 -10.93 -19.03
CA ASP A 610 21.93 -10.96 -18.52
C ASP A 610 22.94 -10.42 -19.54
N LEU A 611 22.85 -10.89 -20.80
CA LEU A 611 23.65 -10.40 -21.91
C LEU A 611 23.41 -8.89 -22.14
N GLY A 612 22.14 -8.47 -22.18
CA GLY A 612 21.78 -7.05 -22.39
C GLY A 612 22.36 -6.13 -21.31
N LEU A 613 22.29 -6.54 -20.04
CA LEU A 613 22.90 -5.78 -18.95
C LEU A 613 24.44 -5.75 -19.09
N THR A 614 25.06 -6.86 -19.50
CA THR A 614 26.52 -6.95 -19.70
C THR A 614 26.98 -6.05 -20.84
N LEU A 615 26.24 -5.99 -21.97
CA LEU A 615 26.51 -5.06 -23.05
C LEU A 615 26.49 -3.60 -22.60
N LEU A 616 25.49 -3.22 -21.81
CA LEU A 616 25.40 -1.86 -21.25
C LEU A 616 26.56 -1.54 -20.28
N LYS A 617 27.00 -2.51 -19.48
CA LYS A 617 28.19 -2.40 -18.62
C LYS A 617 29.49 -2.19 -19.39
N ARG A 618 29.58 -2.73 -20.61
CA ARG A 618 30.73 -2.56 -21.53
C ARG A 618 30.62 -1.27 -22.34
N GLY A 619 29.60 -0.45 -22.13
CA GLY A 619 29.40 0.83 -22.80
C GLY A 619 28.74 0.75 -24.19
N TRP A 620 28.29 -0.43 -24.61
CA TRP A 620 27.59 -0.59 -25.87
C TRP A 620 26.24 0.14 -25.86
N ARG A 621 25.84 0.68 -27.01
CA ARG A 621 24.52 1.27 -27.22
C ARG A 621 23.52 0.24 -27.70
N ALA A 622 22.31 0.35 -27.14
CA ALA A 622 21.16 -0.42 -27.59
C ALA A 622 20.09 0.52 -28.18
N HIS A 623 19.40 0.06 -29.19
CA HIS A 623 18.26 0.74 -29.80
C HIS A 623 17.02 -0.13 -29.80
N TYR A 624 15.87 0.53 -29.77
CA TYR A 624 14.55 -0.11 -29.79
C TYR A 624 13.64 0.50 -30.84
N THR A 625 12.80 -0.33 -31.45
CA THR A 625 11.71 0.10 -32.34
C THR A 625 10.36 -0.33 -31.76
N ARG A 626 9.29 0.41 -32.07
CA ARG A 626 7.91 -0.01 -31.74
C ARG A 626 7.27 -0.84 -32.85
N HIS A 627 7.90 -0.88 -34.04
CA HIS A 627 7.35 -1.62 -35.18
C HIS A 627 7.50 -3.13 -34.97
N ARG A 628 6.43 -3.89 -35.25
CA ARG A 628 6.38 -5.35 -35.10
C ARG A 628 6.92 -5.99 -36.39
N TYR A 629 8.04 -6.67 -36.27
CA TYR A 629 8.64 -7.41 -37.38
C TYR A 629 8.48 -8.92 -37.22
N GLY A 630 7.88 -9.39 -36.13
CA GLY A 630 7.70 -10.81 -35.92
C GLY A 630 6.57 -11.14 -34.96
N PHE A 631 5.93 -12.28 -35.19
CA PHE A 631 4.76 -12.74 -34.45
C PHE A 631 4.95 -14.18 -33.99
N GLY A 632 5.07 -14.40 -32.68
CA GLY A 632 5.19 -15.70 -32.04
C GLY A 632 3.82 -16.32 -31.69
N LEU A 633 3.84 -17.27 -30.76
CA LEU A 633 2.66 -17.88 -30.17
C LEU A 633 2.60 -17.60 -28.69
N LEU A 634 1.36 -17.39 -28.18
CA LEU A 634 1.09 -17.27 -26.75
C LEU A 634 1.20 -18.65 -26.05
N PRO A 635 1.38 -18.68 -24.73
CA PRO A 635 1.17 -19.89 -23.95
C PRO A 635 -0.24 -20.46 -24.18
N ASN A 636 -0.34 -21.77 -24.31
CA ASN A 636 -1.61 -22.44 -24.70
C ASN A 636 -2.73 -22.29 -23.67
N ASP A 637 -2.38 -22.15 -22.39
CA ASP A 637 -3.31 -22.13 -21.26
C ASP A 637 -2.80 -21.21 -20.16
N PHE A 638 -3.67 -20.89 -19.20
CA PHE A 638 -3.34 -20.02 -18.06
C PHE A 638 -2.23 -20.62 -17.18
N ALA A 639 -2.17 -21.93 -17.02
CA ALA A 639 -1.11 -22.60 -16.28
C ALA A 639 0.26 -22.45 -16.97
N ALA A 640 0.32 -22.53 -18.30
CA ALA A 640 1.53 -22.31 -19.08
C ALA A 640 1.97 -20.82 -19.00
N TYR A 641 1.00 -19.90 -19.02
CA TYR A 641 1.24 -18.47 -18.82
C TYR A 641 1.87 -18.17 -17.44
N LYS A 642 1.31 -18.73 -16.35
CA LYS A 642 1.88 -18.66 -15.00
C LYS A 642 3.31 -19.21 -14.95
N ARG A 643 3.56 -20.39 -15.54
CA ARG A 643 4.91 -21.01 -15.59
C ARG A 643 5.92 -20.10 -16.31
N GLN A 644 5.52 -19.46 -17.39
CA GLN A 644 6.39 -18.52 -18.12
C GLN A 644 6.75 -17.33 -17.23
N ARG A 645 5.77 -16.70 -16.57
CA ARG A 645 6.00 -15.56 -15.67
C ARG A 645 6.81 -15.96 -14.44
N GLN A 646 6.56 -17.15 -13.87
CA GLN A 646 7.38 -17.69 -12.79
C GLN A 646 8.86 -17.78 -13.19
N ARG A 647 9.14 -18.27 -14.40
CA ARG A 647 10.51 -18.36 -14.93
C ARG A 647 11.15 -16.99 -15.05
N TRP A 648 10.44 -16.00 -15.59
CA TRP A 648 10.96 -14.63 -15.73
C TRP A 648 11.24 -13.97 -14.37
N ALA A 649 10.32 -14.15 -13.41
CA ALA A 649 10.49 -13.61 -12.08
C ALA A 649 11.67 -14.24 -11.33
N TYR A 650 11.79 -15.56 -11.41
CA TYR A 650 12.93 -16.28 -10.84
C TYR A 650 14.26 -15.85 -11.47
N GLY A 651 14.31 -15.75 -12.80
CA GLY A 651 15.49 -15.26 -13.52
C GLY A 651 15.86 -13.82 -13.16
N GLY A 652 14.87 -12.97 -12.92
CA GLY A 652 15.08 -11.61 -12.41
C GLY A 652 15.80 -11.59 -11.05
N VAL A 653 15.45 -12.52 -10.14
CA VAL A 653 16.15 -12.67 -8.85
C VAL A 653 17.59 -13.18 -9.05
N GLN A 654 17.81 -14.15 -9.96
CA GLN A 654 19.16 -14.60 -10.30
C GLN A 654 20.01 -13.45 -10.84
N LEU A 655 19.43 -12.61 -11.69
CA LEU A 655 20.12 -11.43 -12.24
C LEU A 655 20.51 -10.45 -11.12
N ILE A 656 19.62 -10.18 -10.16
CA ILE A 656 19.94 -9.36 -8.99
C ILE A 656 21.10 -9.98 -8.19
N LYS A 657 21.04 -11.28 -7.88
CA LYS A 657 22.11 -11.99 -7.14
C LYS A 657 23.46 -11.92 -7.87
N LYS A 658 23.46 -12.05 -9.20
CA LYS A 658 24.67 -12.01 -10.02
C LYS A 658 25.27 -10.60 -10.10
N HIS A 659 24.43 -9.57 -10.30
CA HIS A 659 24.82 -8.21 -10.63
C HIS A 659 24.59 -7.18 -9.52
N TRP A 660 24.30 -7.57 -8.28
CA TRP A 660 23.97 -6.60 -7.21
C TRP A 660 25.07 -5.55 -6.98
N ARG A 661 26.38 -5.96 -7.15
CA ARG A 661 27.51 -5.05 -7.00
C ARG A 661 27.57 -4.01 -8.12
N ASP A 662 27.11 -4.36 -9.32
CA ASP A 662 27.10 -3.47 -10.49
C ASP A 662 26.09 -2.33 -10.35
N PHE A 663 25.08 -2.51 -9.51
CA PHE A 663 24.09 -1.48 -9.19
C PHE A 663 24.57 -0.49 -8.10
N ILE A 664 25.70 -0.76 -7.44
CA ILE A 664 26.32 0.17 -6.48
C ILE A 664 27.05 1.26 -7.27
N PRO A 665 26.84 2.57 -6.95
CA PRO A 665 27.56 3.65 -7.59
C PRO A 665 29.09 3.48 -7.50
N GLY A 666 29.78 3.64 -8.63
CA GLY A 666 31.24 3.53 -8.72
C GLY A 666 31.80 2.10 -8.83
N ARG A 667 30.93 1.07 -8.86
CA ARG A 667 31.36 -0.33 -9.02
C ARG A 667 31.24 -0.88 -10.44
N SER A 668 30.58 -0.15 -11.35
CA SER A 668 30.41 -0.49 -12.76
C SER A 668 30.27 0.76 -13.61
N ASP A 669 30.44 0.62 -14.93
CA ASP A 669 30.29 1.70 -15.91
C ASP A 669 28.81 2.01 -16.24
N LEU A 670 27.84 1.34 -15.58
CA LEU A 670 26.44 1.70 -15.71
C LEU A 670 26.19 3.14 -15.27
N THR A 671 25.50 3.88 -16.09
CA THR A 671 25.07 5.24 -15.74
C THR A 671 24.07 5.23 -14.59
N PRO A 672 23.95 6.31 -13.79
CA PRO A 672 22.94 6.40 -12.74
C PRO A 672 21.52 6.14 -13.26
N LYS A 673 21.19 6.56 -14.49
CA LYS A 673 19.88 6.34 -15.11
C LYS A 673 19.65 4.87 -15.47
N GLN A 674 20.66 4.19 -16.03
CA GLN A 674 20.57 2.76 -16.30
C GLN A 674 20.34 1.97 -15.03
N ARG A 675 21.09 2.25 -13.95
CA ARG A 675 20.85 1.62 -12.63
C ARG A 675 19.43 1.83 -12.13
N THR A 676 18.94 3.05 -12.19
CA THR A 676 17.57 3.40 -11.77
C THR A 676 16.52 2.65 -12.59
N GLU A 677 16.67 2.60 -13.92
CA GLU A 677 15.71 1.92 -14.81
C GLU A 677 15.72 0.39 -14.62
N PHE A 678 16.85 -0.22 -14.33
CA PHE A 678 16.89 -1.64 -14.01
C PHE A 678 16.27 -1.93 -12.65
N LEU A 679 16.68 -1.24 -11.57
CA LEU A 679 16.23 -1.52 -10.20
C LEU A 679 14.79 -1.05 -9.97
N PHE A 680 14.50 0.20 -10.27
CA PHE A 680 13.21 0.83 -9.96
C PHE A 680 12.26 0.89 -11.17
N GLY A 681 12.75 0.79 -12.37
CA GLY A 681 11.92 0.71 -13.59
C GLY A 681 11.46 -0.71 -13.91
N TRP A 682 12.37 -1.68 -13.96
CA TRP A 682 12.06 -3.05 -14.38
C TRP A 682 11.89 -4.02 -13.21
N LEU A 683 12.87 -4.13 -12.31
CA LEU A 683 12.85 -5.14 -11.24
C LEU A 683 11.86 -4.82 -10.11
N THR A 684 11.31 -3.60 -10.07
CA THR A 684 10.31 -3.19 -9.06
C THR A 684 9.06 -4.08 -9.07
N TRP A 685 8.67 -4.66 -10.23
CA TRP A 685 7.52 -5.55 -10.28
C TRP A 685 7.69 -6.78 -9.39
N LEU A 686 8.91 -7.32 -9.26
CA LEU A 686 9.21 -8.43 -8.35
C LEU A 686 8.95 -8.04 -6.89
N GLY A 687 9.39 -6.84 -6.50
CA GLY A 687 9.20 -6.31 -5.15
C GLY A 687 7.75 -5.94 -4.86
N ALA A 688 7.06 -5.32 -5.82
CA ALA A 688 5.67 -4.91 -5.67
C ALA A 688 4.73 -6.10 -5.44
N GLU A 689 4.83 -7.14 -6.28
CA GLU A 689 4.00 -8.34 -6.16
C GLU A 689 4.31 -9.11 -4.86
N SER A 690 5.59 -9.20 -4.48
CA SER A 690 6.00 -9.87 -3.24
C SER A 690 5.51 -9.11 -2.00
N LEU A 691 5.64 -7.77 -1.98
CA LEU A 691 5.17 -6.93 -0.89
C LEU A 691 3.65 -7.05 -0.71
N GLY A 692 2.89 -7.05 -1.82
CA GLY A 692 1.43 -7.24 -1.78
C GLY A 692 1.03 -8.56 -1.11
N ILE A 693 1.77 -9.65 -1.35
CA ILE A 693 1.52 -10.95 -0.70
C ILE A 693 1.87 -10.90 0.79
N VAL A 694 3.03 -10.31 1.14
CA VAL A 694 3.44 -10.19 2.55
C VAL A 694 2.40 -9.41 3.34
N LEU A 695 1.94 -8.26 2.81
CA LEU A 695 0.90 -7.46 3.45
C LEU A 695 -0.43 -8.23 3.56
N ALA A 696 -0.83 -8.98 2.53
CA ALA A 696 -2.05 -9.79 2.57
C ALA A 696 -1.99 -10.88 3.66
N ILE A 697 -0.85 -11.58 3.79
CA ILE A 697 -0.65 -12.60 4.82
C ILE A 697 -0.64 -11.97 6.22
N LEU A 698 0.07 -10.85 6.41
CA LEU A 698 0.10 -10.13 7.68
C LEU A 698 -1.32 -9.67 8.09
N ASN A 699 -2.10 -9.14 7.15
CA ASN A 699 -3.47 -8.72 7.43
C ASN A 699 -4.39 -9.90 7.76
N LEU A 700 -4.21 -11.07 7.13
CA LEU A 700 -4.95 -12.29 7.51
C LEU A 700 -4.61 -12.77 8.93
N ILE A 701 -3.35 -12.66 9.33
CA ILE A 701 -2.92 -13.00 10.71
C ILE A 701 -3.47 -11.99 11.71
N TRP A 702 -3.54 -10.71 11.33
CA TRP A 702 -3.95 -9.61 12.20
C TRP A 702 -5.47 -9.51 12.37
N MET A 703 -6.23 -9.88 11.33
CA MET A 703 -7.68 -9.74 11.28
C MET A 703 -8.41 -10.37 12.48
N PRO A 704 -8.10 -11.60 12.92
CA PRO A 704 -8.77 -12.20 14.09
C PRO A 704 -8.55 -11.42 15.40
N LEU A 705 -7.38 -10.78 15.57
CA LEU A 705 -7.06 -9.96 16.72
C LEU A 705 -7.97 -8.73 16.79
N VAL A 706 -8.24 -8.12 15.64
CA VAL A 706 -9.14 -6.99 15.52
C VAL A 706 -10.60 -7.41 15.70
N ALA A 707 -11.04 -8.46 14.95
CA ALA A 707 -12.45 -8.84 14.88
C ALA A 707 -13.00 -9.45 16.18
N PHE A 708 -12.19 -10.27 16.87
CA PHE A 708 -12.66 -11.05 18.03
C PHE A 708 -12.13 -10.56 19.38
N PHE A 709 -11.01 -9.84 19.38
CA PHE A 709 -10.40 -9.36 20.61
C PHE A 709 -10.37 -7.85 20.74
N GLY A 710 -10.77 -7.10 19.71
CA GLY A 710 -10.73 -5.63 19.68
C GLY A 710 -9.32 -5.04 19.88
N ILE A 711 -8.27 -5.85 19.64
CA ILE A 711 -6.89 -5.46 19.91
C ILE A 711 -6.28 -4.81 18.67
N ALA A 712 -5.63 -3.67 18.88
CA ALA A 712 -4.71 -3.01 17.94
C ALA A 712 -5.27 -2.89 16.51
N VAL A 713 -6.40 -2.21 16.37
CA VAL A 713 -6.94 -1.82 15.06
C VAL A 713 -5.90 -1.02 14.30
N PRO A 714 -5.55 -1.39 13.05
CA PRO A 714 -4.56 -0.64 12.27
C PRO A 714 -5.07 0.77 11.98
N GLU A 715 -4.29 1.76 12.38
CA GLU A 715 -4.63 3.17 12.21
C GLU A 715 -4.76 3.59 10.74
N ALA A 716 -5.64 4.54 10.48
CA ALA A 716 -5.89 5.06 9.13
C ALA A 716 -4.61 5.60 8.47
N VAL A 717 -3.67 6.16 9.23
CA VAL A 717 -2.37 6.66 8.74
C VAL A 717 -1.52 5.55 8.12
N LEU A 718 -1.70 4.28 8.53
CA LEU A 718 -1.00 3.12 7.98
C LEU A 718 -1.80 2.40 6.87
N THR A 719 -3.12 2.43 6.94
CA THR A 719 -4.00 1.66 6.03
C THR A 719 -4.41 2.42 4.77
N LEU A 720 -4.63 3.74 4.87
CA LEU A 720 -4.98 4.58 3.71
C LEU A 720 -3.91 4.57 2.59
N PRO A 721 -2.59 4.57 2.86
CA PRO A 721 -1.60 4.45 1.79
C PRO A 721 -1.71 3.17 0.97
N VAL A 722 -2.21 2.07 1.54
CA VAL A 722 -2.43 0.80 0.81
C VAL A 722 -3.55 0.98 -0.22
N LEU A 723 -4.68 1.58 0.19
CA LEU A 723 -5.79 1.89 -0.72
C LEU A 723 -5.39 2.92 -1.79
N ALA A 724 -4.66 3.97 -1.38
CA ALA A 724 -4.14 4.98 -2.30
C ALA A 724 -3.20 4.39 -3.34
N THR A 725 -2.30 3.48 -2.94
CA THR A 725 -1.38 2.80 -3.86
C THR A 725 -2.15 1.95 -4.87
N PHE A 726 -3.16 1.21 -4.44
CA PHE A 726 -3.99 0.42 -5.35
C PHE A 726 -4.73 1.32 -6.36
N ALA A 727 -5.34 2.40 -5.89
CA ALA A 727 -6.01 3.37 -6.77
C ALA A 727 -5.03 3.99 -7.79
N VAL A 728 -3.83 4.39 -7.34
CA VAL A 728 -2.78 4.91 -8.23
C VAL A 728 -2.34 3.85 -9.23
N MET A 729 -2.17 2.59 -8.83
CA MET A 729 -1.81 1.50 -9.76
C MET A 729 -2.89 1.29 -10.83
N LEU A 730 -4.16 1.34 -10.47
CA LEU A 730 -5.26 1.20 -11.44
C LEU A 730 -5.28 2.39 -12.42
N VAL A 731 -5.19 3.62 -11.92
CA VAL A 731 -5.14 4.84 -12.74
C VAL A 731 -3.91 4.82 -13.66
N HIS A 732 -2.75 4.48 -13.12
CA HIS A 732 -1.50 4.32 -13.86
C HIS A 732 -1.71 3.35 -15.04
N PHE A 733 -2.21 2.15 -14.79
CA PHE A 733 -2.43 1.15 -15.81
C PHE A 733 -3.39 1.67 -16.91
N MET A 734 -4.52 2.25 -16.50
CA MET A 734 -5.52 2.78 -17.44
C MET A 734 -4.98 3.92 -18.30
N VAL A 735 -4.29 4.88 -17.69
CA VAL A 735 -3.71 6.03 -18.40
C VAL A 735 -2.65 5.58 -19.39
N LEU A 736 -1.74 4.68 -18.99
CA LEU A 736 -0.66 4.24 -19.87
C LEU A 736 -1.17 3.41 -21.04
N TYR A 737 -2.12 2.51 -20.79
CA TYR A 737 -2.72 1.71 -21.87
C TYR A 737 -3.53 2.58 -22.83
N ARG A 738 -4.21 3.61 -22.33
CA ARG A 738 -4.93 4.56 -23.18
C ARG A 738 -3.99 5.40 -24.05
N THR A 739 -2.89 5.88 -23.48
CA THR A 739 -1.98 6.83 -24.15
C THR A 739 -0.96 6.16 -25.05
N ARG A 740 -0.36 5.03 -24.66
CA ARG A 740 0.72 4.37 -25.38
C ARG A 740 0.29 3.16 -26.19
N VAL A 741 -0.52 2.28 -25.61
CA VAL A 741 -1.04 1.07 -26.29
C VAL A 741 -2.24 1.43 -27.18
N GLN A 742 -2.93 2.53 -26.88
CA GLN A 742 -4.16 2.98 -27.56
C GLN A 742 -5.27 1.93 -27.48
N ALA A 743 -5.31 1.17 -26.37
CA ALA A 743 -6.27 0.13 -26.14
C ALA A 743 -7.65 0.70 -25.72
N PRO A 744 -8.76 0.11 -26.14
CA PRO A 744 -10.09 0.41 -25.56
C PRO A 744 -10.12 0.11 -24.05
N ILE A 745 -11.06 0.74 -23.33
CA ILE A 745 -11.15 0.62 -21.86
C ILE A 745 -11.29 -0.83 -21.39
N PHE A 746 -12.14 -1.61 -22.05
CA PHE A 746 -12.34 -3.03 -21.68
C PHE A 746 -11.08 -3.88 -21.94
N ALA A 747 -10.34 -3.60 -23.02
CA ALA A 747 -9.09 -4.27 -23.29
C ALA A 747 -8.01 -3.90 -22.26
N SER A 748 -7.98 -2.64 -21.80
CA SER A 748 -7.09 -2.19 -20.72
C SER A 748 -7.44 -2.86 -19.39
N LEU A 749 -8.73 -2.98 -19.06
CA LEU A 749 -9.19 -3.70 -17.86
C LEU A 749 -8.84 -5.21 -17.93
N GLY A 750 -8.99 -5.84 -19.10
CA GLY A 750 -8.56 -7.23 -19.31
C GLY A 750 -7.06 -7.41 -19.09
N ALA A 751 -6.23 -6.51 -19.63
CA ALA A 751 -4.78 -6.54 -19.41
C ALA A 751 -4.41 -6.31 -17.93
N ALA A 752 -5.10 -5.40 -17.23
CA ALA A 752 -4.93 -5.19 -15.79
C ALA A 752 -5.29 -6.46 -14.98
N LEU A 753 -6.41 -7.11 -15.33
CA LEU A 753 -6.83 -8.37 -14.74
C LEU A 753 -5.78 -9.47 -14.93
N SER A 754 -5.22 -9.58 -16.17
CA SER A 754 -4.16 -10.54 -16.48
C SER A 754 -2.89 -10.29 -15.68
N ALA A 755 -2.48 -9.03 -15.54
CA ALA A 755 -1.32 -8.64 -14.73
C ALA A 755 -1.53 -8.97 -13.25
N MET A 756 -2.68 -8.58 -12.67
CA MET A 756 -3.03 -8.87 -11.26
C MET A 756 -3.08 -10.38 -10.98
N ALA A 757 -3.59 -11.18 -11.92
CA ALA A 757 -3.69 -12.64 -11.77
C ALA A 757 -2.34 -13.35 -11.58
N LEU A 758 -1.23 -12.67 -11.80
CA LEU A 758 0.13 -13.23 -11.68
C LEU A 758 0.78 -12.96 -10.32
N GLN A 759 0.16 -12.18 -9.44
CA GLN A 759 0.78 -11.71 -8.18
C GLN A 759 1.36 -12.87 -7.35
N LEU A 760 0.56 -13.90 -7.03
CA LEU A 760 1.03 -15.04 -6.25
C LEU A 760 2.13 -15.83 -6.99
N THR A 761 2.01 -15.96 -8.30
CA THR A 761 3.01 -16.65 -9.14
C THR A 761 4.36 -15.95 -9.07
N VAL A 762 4.38 -14.62 -9.20
CA VAL A 762 5.59 -13.80 -9.13
C VAL A 762 6.19 -13.83 -7.73
N GLY A 763 5.41 -13.59 -6.67
CA GLY A 763 5.93 -13.59 -5.31
C GLY A 763 6.47 -14.97 -4.89
N LYS A 764 5.82 -16.07 -5.31
CA LYS A 764 6.34 -17.42 -5.11
C LYS A 764 7.68 -17.65 -5.85
N ALA A 765 7.81 -17.15 -7.07
CA ALA A 765 9.06 -17.22 -7.83
C ALA A 765 10.19 -16.42 -7.16
N VAL A 766 9.88 -15.23 -6.64
CA VAL A 766 10.83 -14.41 -5.89
C VAL A 766 11.30 -15.13 -4.63
N ALA A 767 10.38 -15.67 -3.83
CA ALA A 767 10.72 -16.45 -2.64
C ALA A 767 11.61 -17.66 -2.99
N GLN A 768 11.26 -18.40 -4.06
CA GLN A 768 12.08 -19.52 -4.55
C GLN A 768 13.46 -19.04 -5.01
N GLY A 769 13.56 -17.92 -5.71
CA GLY A 769 14.81 -17.34 -6.19
C GLY A 769 15.73 -16.88 -5.05
N VAL A 770 15.15 -16.40 -3.94
CA VAL A 770 15.92 -16.03 -2.74
C VAL A 770 16.51 -17.28 -2.05
N ILE A 771 15.70 -18.35 -1.92
CA ILE A 771 16.05 -19.55 -1.13
C ILE A 771 16.87 -20.57 -1.95
N ARG A 772 16.62 -20.68 -3.26
CA ARG A 772 17.21 -21.72 -4.11
C ARG A 772 18.03 -21.10 -5.24
N ASP A 773 19.22 -21.64 -5.49
CA ASP A 773 20.10 -21.16 -6.57
C ASP A 773 19.81 -21.81 -7.93
N LYS A 774 19.20 -23.00 -7.97
CA LYS A 774 18.87 -23.70 -9.19
C LYS A 774 17.42 -24.21 -9.15
N LEU A 775 16.68 -23.94 -10.22
CA LEU A 775 15.39 -24.56 -10.51
C LEU A 775 15.48 -25.35 -11.82
N PRO A 776 14.76 -26.48 -11.94
CA PRO A 776 14.71 -27.19 -13.21
C PRO A 776 14.03 -26.30 -14.27
N PHE A 777 14.62 -26.25 -15.45
CA PHE A 777 14.02 -25.55 -16.59
C PHE A 777 12.82 -26.35 -17.12
N LEU A 778 11.64 -25.76 -17.03
CA LEU A 778 10.41 -26.30 -17.61
C LEU A 778 10.01 -25.49 -18.82
N ARG A 779 9.97 -26.14 -20.00
CA ARG A 779 9.53 -25.53 -21.26
C ARG A 779 8.07 -25.06 -21.16
N THR A 780 7.77 -23.90 -21.72
CA THR A 780 6.41 -23.39 -21.87
C THR A 780 5.77 -24.05 -23.10
N ALA A 781 4.64 -24.74 -22.91
CA ALA A 781 3.92 -25.38 -24.03
C ALA A 781 3.27 -24.30 -24.90
N LYS A 782 3.57 -24.38 -26.23
CA LYS A 782 3.02 -23.51 -27.27
C LYS A 782 2.63 -24.36 -28.49
N GLY A 783 1.60 -23.96 -29.22
CA GLY A 783 1.25 -24.54 -30.54
C GLY A 783 0.67 -25.97 -30.53
N GLY A 784 0.42 -26.60 -29.40
CA GLY A 784 -0.15 -27.92 -29.23
C GLY A 784 -1.54 -27.94 -28.60
N ALA A 785 -2.20 -29.14 -28.54
CA ALA A 785 -3.36 -29.34 -27.69
C ALA A 785 -2.96 -29.14 -26.21
N GLY A 786 -3.70 -28.31 -25.49
CA GLY A 786 -3.48 -28.11 -24.04
C GLY A 786 -3.53 -29.47 -23.32
N ARG A 787 -2.63 -29.70 -22.37
CA ARG A 787 -2.75 -30.88 -21.48
C ARG A 787 -4.02 -30.70 -20.65
N GLY A 788 -4.90 -31.73 -20.66
CA GLY A 788 -6.07 -31.74 -19.78
C GLY A 788 -5.67 -31.41 -18.36
N LEU A 789 -6.29 -30.36 -17.80
CA LEU A 789 -5.99 -29.85 -16.48
C LEU A 789 -6.57 -30.79 -15.42
N GLU A 790 -5.75 -31.63 -14.81
CA GLU A 790 -6.15 -32.47 -13.68
C GLU A 790 -6.48 -31.64 -12.44
N THR A 791 -5.83 -30.46 -12.25
CA THR A 791 -6.05 -29.58 -11.10
C THR A 791 -6.43 -28.16 -11.53
N PHE A 792 -7.19 -27.44 -10.67
CA PHE A 792 -7.55 -26.05 -10.92
C PHE A 792 -6.30 -25.14 -10.78
N PRO A 793 -5.87 -24.38 -11.84
CA PRO A 793 -4.59 -23.71 -11.85
C PRO A 793 -4.50 -22.48 -10.93
N ALA A 794 -5.61 -22.05 -10.32
CA ALA A 794 -5.70 -20.93 -9.38
C ALA A 794 -6.22 -21.34 -7.99
N PHE A 795 -5.98 -22.59 -7.56
CA PHE A 795 -6.47 -23.10 -6.28
C PHE A 795 -5.93 -22.30 -5.08
N TRP A 796 -4.63 -22.06 -5.02
CA TRP A 796 -4.00 -21.33 -3.92
C TRP A 796 -4.37 -19.84 -3.91
N GLU A 797 -4.51 -19.25 -5.11
CA GLU A 797 -5.04 -17.90 -5.26
C GLU A 797 -6.50 -17.84 -4.77
N GLY A 798 -7.33 -18.82 -5.13
CA GLY A 798 -8.71 -18.90 -4.68
C GLY A 798 -8.84 -19.02 -3.16
N LEU A 799 -7.98 -19.84 -2.54
CA LEU A 799 -7.94 -19.98 -1.09
C LEU A 799 -7.56 -18.66 -0.41
N LEU A 800 -6.47 -18.03 -0.86
CA LEU A 800 -5.98 -16.79 -0.26
C LEU A 800 -6.95 -15.62 -0.49
N GLY A 801 -7.48 -15.47 -1.70
CA GLY A 801 -8.49 -14.47 -2.03
C GLY A 801 -9.79 -14.68 -1.27
N GLY A 802 -10.23 -15.94 -1.11
CA GLY A 802 -11.41 -16.30 -0.33
C GLY A 802 -11.25 -16.00 1.15
N LEU A 803 -10.09 -16.30 1.74
CA LEU A 803 -9.78 -15.94 3.14
C LEU A 803 -9.76 -14.42 3.36
N LEU A 804 -9.20 -13.65 2.42
CA LEU A 804 -9.21 -12.18 2.49
C LEU A 804 -10.63 -11.61 2.39
N LEU A 805 -11.47 -12.15 1.49
CA LEU A 805 -12.88 -11.76 1.40
C LEU A 805 -13.65 -12.10 2.67
N LEU A 806 -13.44 -13.31 3.21
CA LEU A 806 -14.07 -13.74 4.45
C LEU A 806 -13.63 -12.82 5.60
N GLY A 807 -12.34 -12.50 5.70
CA GLY A 807 -11.81 -11.58 6.70
C GLY A 807 -12.39 -10.17 6.56
N SER A 808 -12.48 -9.64 5.33
CA SER A 808 -13.14 -8.36 5.05
C SER A 808 -14.61 -8.38 5.50
N ALA A 809 -15.36 -9.41 5.13
CA ALA A 809 -16.75 -9.57 5.53
C ALA A 809 -16.90 -9.71 7.06
N THR A 810 -16.03 -10.50 7.71
CA THR A 810 -16.02 -10.62 9.17
C THR A 810 -15.84 -9.26 9.84
N LEU A 811 -14.80 -8.50 9.46
CA LEU A 811 -14.57 -7.16 10.01
C LEU A 811 -15.77 -6.22 9.79
N TYR A 812 -16.39 -6.27 8.62
CA TYR A 812 -17.55 -5.44 8.30
C TYR A 812 -18.77 -5.78 9.18
N PHE A 813 -19.10 -7.07 9.33
CA PHE A 813 -20.26 -7.52 10.07
C PHE A 813 -20.07 -7.55 11.59
N THR A 814 -18.83 -7.60 12.10
CA THR A 814 -18.55 -7.52 13.55
C THR A 814 -18.31 -6.10 14.04
N ASN A 815 -18.32 -5.10 13.15
CA ASN A 815 -18.09 -3.70 13.50
C ASN A 815 -19.36 -3.00 14.00
N ASP A 816 -19.95 -3.50 15.09
CA ASP A 816 -21.19 -2.96 15.69
C ASP A 816 -21.04 -1.51 16.15
N GLN A 817 -19.83 -1.12 16.55
CA GLN A 817 -19.50 0.23 16.98
C GLN A 817 -19.19 1.20 15.84
N GLN A 818 -19.27 0.74 14.59
CA GLN A 818 -19.01 1.54 13.39
C GLN A 818 -17.65 2.27 13.43
N VAL A 819 -16.63 1.57 13.95
CA VAL A 819 -15.26 2.10 14.01
C VAL A 819 -14.72 2.32 12.59
N HIS A 820 -14.30 3.55 12.29
CA HIS A 820 -13.85 3.95 10.95
C HIS A 820 -12.63 3.16 10.50
N GLU A 821 -11.65 2.97 11.38
CA GLU A 821 -10.42 2.23 11.10
C GLU A 821 -10.69 0.76 10.78
N VAL A 822 -11.66 0.13 11.44
CA VAL A 822 -12.10 -1.25 11.13
C VAL A 822 -12.72 -1.31 9.74
N SER A 823 -13.52 -0.30 9.37
CA SER A 823 -14.14 -0.20 8.04
C SER A 823 -13.07 -0.02 6.96
N ILE A 824 -12.05 0.83 7.20
CA ILE A 824 -10.92 1.03 6.29
C ILE A 824 -10.11 -0.26 6.17
N PHE A 825 -9.85 -0.96 7.28
CA PHE A 825 -9.13 -2.23 7.27
C PHE A 825 -9.89 -3.33 6.52
N SER A 826 -11.22 -3.39 6.68
CA SER A 826 -12.10 -4.25 5.85
C SER A 826 -11.93 -3.95 4.36
N ALA A 827 -11.95 -2.66 3.96
CA ALA A 827 -11.73 -2.23 2.58
C ALA A 827 -10.33 -2.60 2.06
N VAL A 828 -9.29 -2.50 2.89
CA VAL A 828 -7.93 -2.96 2.55
C VAL A 828 -7.91 -4.44 2.23
N MET A 829 -8.51 -5.28 3.06
CA MET A 829 -8.57 -6.73 2.81
C MET A 829 -9.37 -7.07 1.55
N LEU A 830 -10.48 -6.36 1.30
CA LEU A 830 -11.26 -6.48 0.07
C LEU A 830 -10.39 -6.18 -1.17
N VAL A 831 -9.69 -5.05 -1.16
CA VAL A 831 -8.82 -4.65 -2.27
C VAL A 831 -7.67 -5.64 -2.46
N GLN A 832 -7.06 -6.13 -1.39
CA GLN A 832 -6.01 -7.14 -1.45
C GLN A 832 -6.49 -8.51 -1.96
N SER A 833 -7.78 -8.82 -1.88
CA SER A 833 -8.34 -10.05 -2.45
C SER A 833 -8.39 -10.03 -3.98
N LEU A 834 -8.49 -8.84 -4.60
CA LEU A 834 -8.75 -8.68 -6.03
C LEU A 834 -7.71 -9.34 -6.95
N PRO A 835 -6.39 -9.24 -6.71
CA PRO A 835 -5.40 -9.93 -7.53
C PRO A 835 -5.54 -11.46 -7.51
N PHE A 836 -5.87 -12.02 -6.38
CA PHE A 836 -6.07 -13.47 -6.22
C PHE A 836 -7.35 -13.92 -6.88
N LEU A 837 -8.43 -13.16 -6.75
CA LEU A 837 -9.70 -13.42 -7.43
C LEU A 837 -9.58 -13.24 -8.96
N ALA A 838 -8.72 -12.33 -9.43
CA ALA A 838 -8.39 -12.18 -10.84
C ALA A 838 -7.81 -13.48 -11.42
N ALA A 839 -6.94 -14.18 -10.68
CA ALA A 839 -6.40 -15.45 -11.10
C ALA A 839 -7.48 -16.55 -11.18
N VAL A 840 -8.40 -16.57 -10.20
CA VAL A 840 -9.57 -17.47 -10.23
C VAL A 840 -10.46 -17.19 -11.43
N LEU A 841 -10.72 -15.92 -11.70
CA LEU A 841 -11.52 -15.49 -12.85
C LEU A 841 -10.87 -15.90 -14.18
N MET A 842 -9.56 -15.68 -14.35
CA MET A 842 -8.82 -16.11 -15.54
C MET A 842 -8.89 -17.63 -15.75
N ALA A 843 -8.69 -18.41 -14.68
CA ALA A 843 -8.77 -19.87 -14.72
C ALA A 843 -10.20 -20.39 -14.99
N ALA A 844 -11.21 -19.71 -14.48
CA ALA A 844 -12.62 -20.04 -14.72
C ALA A 844 -13.05 -19.70 -16.15
N PHE A 845 -12.63 -18.54 -16.68
CA PHE A 845 -12.87 -18.18 -18.08
C PHE A 845 -12.25 -19.16 -19.05
N GLU A 846 -11.02 -19.62 -18.79
CA GLU A 846 -10.36 -20.63 -19.63
C GLU A 846 -11.22 -21.90 -19.78
N ARG A 847 -11.85 -22.35 -18.69
CA ARG A 847 -12.66 -23.59 -18.63
C ARG A 847 -14.11 -23.38 -19.05
N SER A 848 -14.53 -22.13 -19.20
CA SER A 848 -15.91 -21.81 -19.53
C SER A 848 -16.17 -21.89 -21.03
N PRO A 849 -17.33 -22.42 -21.45
CA PRO A 849 -17.80 -22.32 -22.83
C PRO A 849 -17.86 -20.86 -23.36
N LEU A 850 -17.93 -19.88 -22.45
CA LEU A 850 -17.88 -18.45 -22.80
C LEU A 850 -16.56 -18.03 -23.47
N ASN A 851 -15.46 -18.76 -23.24
CA ASN A 851 -14.18 -18.52 -23.91
C ASN A 851 -14.24 -18.82 -25.42
N GLU A 852 -15.19 -19.67 -25.88
CA GLU A 852 -15.39 -20.10 -27.26
C GLU A 852 -16.67 -19.53 -27.90
N PHE A 853 -17.52 -18.80 -27.21
CA PHE A 853 -18.86 -18.38 -27.67
C PHE A 853 -18.78 -17.28 -28.76
N ALA A 854 -19.59 -17.46 -29.85
CA ALA A 854 -19.61 -16.55 -31.01
C ALA A 854 -20.02 -15.11 -30.62
N THR A 855 -20.87 -14.92 -29.59
CA THR A 855 -21.30 -13.62 -29.07
C THR A 855 -20.13 -12.88 -28.41
N TRP A 856 -19.25 -13.61 -27.71
CA TRP A 856 -18.05 -13.09 -27.10
C TRP A 856 -16.91 -12.92 -28.10
N ARG A 857 -16.92 -13.59 -29.27
CA ARG A 857 -16.00 -13.28 -30.36
C ARG A 857 -16.14 -11.82 -30.83
N ARG A 858 -17.33 -11.26 -30.80
CA ARG A 858 -17.55 -9.81 -31.06
C ARG A 858 -17.01 -8.92 -29.94
N LEU A 859 -17.13 -9.34 -28.68
CA LEU A 859 -16.49 -8.67 -27.55
C LEU A 859 -14.98 -8.97 -27.54
N ALA A 860 -14.54 -10.20 -27.89
CA ALA A 860 -13.14 -10.55 -28.05
C ALA A 860 -12.46 -9.73 -29.14
N ALA A 861 -13.16 -9.31 -30.20
CA ALA A 861 -12.61 -8.36 -31.18
C ALA A 861 -12.22 -7.00 -30.56
N LEU A 862 -12.81 -6.60 -29.42
CA LEU A 862 -12.36 -5.46 -28.64
C LEU A 862 -11.04 -5.73 -27.90
N PHE A 863 -10.70 -6.98 -27.65
CA PHE A 863 -9.50 -7.45 -26.96
C PHE A 863 -8.43 -7.98 -27.91
N THR A 864 -8.78 -8.29 -29.17
CA THR A 864 -7.86 -8.75 -30.17
C THR A 864 -7.19 -7.56 -30.85
N PHE A 865 -5.92 -7.71 -31.12
CA PHE A 865 -5.17 -6.83 -31.97
C PHE A 865 -5.26 -7.39 -33.41
N GLU A 866 -5.89 -6.65 -34.31
CA GLU A 866 -5.54 -6.83 -35.72
C GLU A 866 -4.09 -6.36 -35.85
N PRO A 867 -3.16 -7.24 -36.25
CA PRO A 867 -1.84 -6.79 -36.59
C PRO A 867 -2.04 -5.71 -37.66
N ARG A 868 -1.59 -4.50 -37.39
CA ARG A 868 -1.39 -3.49 -38.45
C ARG A 868 -0.23 -3.97 -39.29
N GLY A 869 -0.48 -5.00 -40.10
CA GLY A 869 0.30 -5.27 -41.27
C GLY A 869 0.22 -4.04 -42.16
N PRO A 870 1.23 -3.73 -42.96
CA PRO A 870 1.11 -2.70 -43.97
C PRO A 870 -0.18 -2.97 -44.75
N GLN A 871 -1.06 -1.99 -44.84
CA GLN A 871 -2.20 -2.06 -45.76
C GLN A 871 -1.57 -2.35 -47.11
N PRO A 872 -2.09 -3.32 -47.88
CA PRO A 872 -1.62 -3.49 -49.25
C PRO A 872 -1.80 -2.14 -49.94
N THR A 873 -0.70 -1.59 -50.45
CA THR A 873 -0.74 -0.42 -51.31
C THR A 873 -1.77 -0.71 -52.38
N PRO A 874 -2.75 0.18 -52.65
CA PRO A 874 -3.67 -0.03 -53.74
C PRO A 874 -2.81 -0.23 -55.02
N GLY A 875 -2.99 -1.39 -55.65
CA GLY A 875 -2.36 -1.69 -56.90
C GLY A 875 -2.66 -0.59 -57.92
N PRO A 876 -1.77 -0.35 -58.89
CA PRO A 876 -1.99 0.64 -59.90
C PRO A 876 -3.37 0.36 -60.59
N PRO A 877 -4.12 1.41 -60.93
CA PRO A 877 -5.43 1.23 -61.55
C PRO A 877 -5.28 0.38 -62.80
N ALA A 878 -5.99 -0.70 -62.92
CA ALA A 878 -6.05 -1.53 -64.10
C ALA A 878 -6.44 -0.62 -65.30
N SER A 879 -5.55 -0.52 -66.26
CA SER A 879 -5.80 0.19 -67.52
C SER A 879 -7.05 -0.40 -68.16
N GLY A 880 -8.10 0.44 -68.30
CA GLY A 880 -9.35 0.09 -68.92
C GLY A 880 -9.16 -0.45 -70.33
N GLY A 881 -9.44 -1.73 -70.48
CA GLY A 881 -9.70 -2.34 -71.80
C GLY A 881 -11.15 -2.06 -72.20
N ILE A 882 -11.33 -1.26 -73.25
CA ILE A 882 -12.59 -1.03 -73.94
C ILE A 882 -13.01 -2.37 -74.57
N GLY A 883 -13.98 -3.04 -74.04
CA GLY A 883 -14.65 -4.21 -74.63
C GLY A 883 -15.89 -3.76 -75.39
N ILE A 884 -15.83 -3.89 -76.70
CA ILE A 884 -16.97 -3.69 -77.62
C ILE A 884 -17.89 -4.90 -77.49
N VAL A 885 -19.20 -4.63 -77.27
CA VAL A 885 -20.28 -5.62 -77.35
C VAL A 885 -20.73 -5.73 -78.86
N PRO A 886 -21.14 -6.96 -79.35
CA PRO A 886 -22.44 -7.06 -79.90
C PRO A 886 -23.44 -7.78 -78.97
#